data_67ea18622861fd59f9b19a305404c3fb
#
_entry.id   67ea18622861fd59f9b19a305404c3fb
#
_cell.length_a   1.000
_cell.length_b   1.000
_cell.length_c   1.000
_cell.angle_alpha   90.00
_cell.angle_beta   90.00
_cell.angle_gamma   90.00
#
_symmetry.space_group_name_H-M   'P 1'
#
loop_
_entity.id
_entity.type
_entity.pdbx_description
1 polymer ?
#
loop_
_entity_poly.entity_id
_entity_poly.type
_entity_poly.pdbx_seq_one_letter_code
_entity_poly.pdbx_strand_id
1 'polypeptide(L)'
;MASKQQTMGFQTEVKQMLHLVIHSLYSNKEIFLRELVSNASDALDKLRFLALSKADLYEGDADLRITVDFDEKKKTLTISDNGIGMSWDEAVENLGTIAKSGTKDFLSHLTGDQSKDSQLIGQFGVGFYSAYIVADKVTVKSRRAGVPAEEAIVWESNGEGEFTIANKTKKERGTEITLHLKPEESTELLSDWRLRSIINKYSDHIAWPIVMKKEVEIEEESSEGDEKDAKKAKKAKKEVKFETVNKATALWTLPKAEISDEEYQTFYKHISHDYQEALTWSHNQVEGKHDYTSLLYIPAKAPFDLWQAESKHGLKLFVKRIFILDDASQFLPRYLRFVKGIVDASDLPLNVSREILQDNKQVESIRAACTKRVLSLLERMSEDDAEAYQKFWDEFGAAVKEGPVEDMANRERVTKLLRFASTATGSEKQTVSLADYVSRMKEGQDKIYYVTASSFNAAKNSPHLEIFKKKDIEVLLLSDRVDEWLVGYMTEFEGKKLQSITKGKLELDVDDKEDAKKAEQDESMSSMLKQIETVLGDRVKEVRVTHRLTDSPACVVADENDMGLEMQRILQSVGQAAPSTKPIFEVNMEHDLLKRLHAIQDDAEFAEWTEVLFDQAVLAEGGTLDNPAEFVKRVNRLLNA
;
A
#
# COMPACT_ATOMS: atom_id res chain seq x y z
N MET A 1 -27.22 -3.71 58.79
CA MET A 1 -25.79 -4.02 58.66
C MET A 1 -25.24 -3.04 57.62
N ALA A 2 -24.32 -2.16 58.01
CA ALA A 2 -23.68 -1.26 57.07
C ALA A 2 -22.76 -2.05 56.13
N SER A 3 -22.91 -1.88 54.81
CA SER A 3 -22.05 -2.54 53.82
C SER A 3 -20.64 -2.00 53.99
N LYS A 4 -19.68 -2.88 54.24
CA LYS A 4 -18.27 -2.54 54.37
C LYS A 4 -17.72 -2.37 52.94
N GLN A 5 -17.68 -1.13 52.42
CA GLN A 5 -17.03 -0.81 51.16
C GLN A 5 -15.59 -0.42 51.45
N GLN A 6 -14.62 -1.10 50.85
CA GLN A 6 -13.21 -0.80 51.01
C GLN A 6 -12.57 -0.77 49.62
N THR A 7 -11.90 0.33 49.31
CA THR A 7 -11.09 0.48 48.09
C THR A 7 -9.72 -0.13 48.36
N MET A 8 -9.30 -1.10 47.53
CA MET A 8 -7.98 -1.76 47.63
C MET A 8 -7.20 -1.50 46.36
N GLY A 9 -5.89 -1.27 46.46
CA GLY A 9 -4.99 -1.16 45.31
C GLY A 9 -4.65 -2.55 44.74
N PHE A 10 -4.41 -2.60 43.42
CA PHE A 10 -3.88 -3.81 42.79
C PHE A 10 -2.44 -4.08 43.25
N GLN A 11 -2.08 -5.34 43.44
CA GLN A 11 -0.71 -5.79 43.68
C GLN A 11 -0.12 -6.37 42.40
N THR A 12 1.21 -6.27 42.24
CA THR A 12 1.90 -6.67 41.01
C THR A 12 2.93 -7.73 41.31
N GLU A 13 2.89 -8.85 40.58
CA GLU A 13 3.92 -9.88 40.49
C GLU A 13 4.99 -9.43 39.49
N VAL A 14 6.08 -8.80 39.94
CA VAL A 14 7.13 -8.19 39.12
C VAL A 14 7.75 -9.18 38.14
N LYS A 15 8.03 -10.41 38.60
CA LYS A 15 8.64 -11.47 37.77
C LYS A 15 7.74 -11.88 36.60
N GLN A 16 6.43 -12.03 36.84
CA GLN A 16 5.47 -12.36 35.76
C GLN A 16 5.30 -11.19 34.79
N MET A 17 5.26 -9.97 35.30
CA MET A 17 5.14 -8.77 34.48
C MET A 17 6.36 -8.60 33.56
N LEU A 18 7.57 -8.78 34.07
CA LEU A 18 8.79 -8.80 33.25
C LEU A 18 8.75 -9.88 32.19
N HIS A 19 8.32 -11.09 32.55
CA HIS A 19 8.18 -12.20 31.61
C HIS A 19 7.21 -11.85 30.46
N LEU A 20 6.07 -11.22 30.74
CA LEU A 20 5.13 -10.76 29.73
C LEU A 20 5.73 -9.67 28.82
N VAL A 21 6.45 -8.70 29.40
CA VAL A 21 7.12 -7.65 28.63
C VAL A 21 8.19 -8.23 27.71
N ILE A 22 8.99 -9.18 28.20
CA ILE A 22 10.10 -9.77 27.44
C ILE A 22 9.60 -10.71 26.33
N HIS A 23 8.59 -11.56 26.62
CA HIS A 23 8.20 -12.65 25.72
C HIS A 23 6.92 -12.43 24.92
N SER A 24 6.08 -11.45 25.31
CA SER A 24 4.77 -11.25 24.66
C SER A 24 4.59 -9.87 24.02
N LEU A 25 5.44 -8.91 24.37
CA LEU A 25 5.27 -7.54 23.89
C LEU A 25 5.80 -7.33 22.47
N TYR A 26 6.88 -8.02 22.10
CA TYR A 26 7.58 -7.85 20.83
C TYR A 26 7.49 -9.10 19.98
N SER A 27 7.08 -8.94 18.72
CA SER A 27 6.99 -10.05 17.75
C SER A 27 8.32 -10.35 17.06
N ASN A 28 9.23 -9.36 17.00
CA ASN A 28 10.53 -9.47 16.35
C ASN A 28 11.67 -9.18 17.34
N LYS A 29 12.58 -10.15 17.52
CA LYS A 29 13.72 -10.01 18.42
C LYS A 29 14.70 -8.89 18.04
N GLU A 30 14.84 -8.51 16.76
CA GLU A 30 15.73 -7.43 16.30
C GLU A 30 15.42 -6.08 16.96
N ILE A 31 14.21 -5.92 17.47
CA ILE A 31 13.73 -4.67 18.08
C ILE A 31 14.56 -4.27 19.32
N PHE A 32 15.22 -5.23 20.00
CA PHE A 32 16.06 -4.89 21.13
C PHE A 32 17.14 -3.85 20.76
N LEU A 33 17.77 -3.97 19.59
CA LEU A 33 18.80 -3.03 19.16
C LEU A 33 18.20 -1.67 18.83
N ARG A 34 17.04 -1.64 18.16
CA ARG A 34 16.29 -0.39 17.92
C ARG A 34 15.99 0.36 19.22
N GLU A 35 15.48 -0.32 20.23
CA GLU A 35 15.12 0.30 21.50
C GLU A 35 16.35 0.81 22.27
N LEU A 36 17.45 0.04 22.30
CA LEU A 36 18.67 0.48 22.97
C LEU A 36 19.35 1.65 22.27
N VAL A 37 19.39 1.64 20.93
CA VAL A 37 19.90 2.75 20.13
C VAL A 37 19.02 3.99 20.28
N SER A 38 17.69 3.82 20.35
CA SER A 38 16.76 4.93 20.62
C SER A 38 16.99 5.56 21.99
N ASN A 39 17.22 4.75 23.03
CA ASN A 39 17.53 5.24 24.36
C ASN A 39 18.89 5.99 24.40
N ALA A 40 19.88 5.49 23.66
CA ALA A 40 21.17 6.17 23.49
C ALA A 40 21.00 7.52 22.78
N SER A 41 20.20 7.57 21.72
CA SER A 41 19.85 8.82 21.02
C SER A 41 19.19 9.82 21.96
N ASP A 42 18.21 9.40 22.77
CA ASP A 42 17.58 10.25 23.77
C ASP A 42 18.58 10.82 24.80
N ALA A 43 19.58 10.01 25.20
CA ALA A 43 20.62 10.45 26.12
C ALA A 43 21.53 11.54 25.51
N LEU A 44 21.84 11.42 24.20
CA LEU A 44 22.59 12.43 23.46
C LEU A 44 21.79 13.73 23.28
N ASP A 45 20.51 13.63 22.94
CA ASP A 45 19.62 14.79 22.80
C ASP A 45 19.42 15.53 24.13
N LYS A 46 19.27 14.81 25.25
CA LYS A 46 19.20 15.40 26.59
C LYS A 46 20.48 16.15 26.93
N LEU A 47 21.65 15.57 26.65
CA LEU A 47 22.94 16.25 26.86
C LEU A 47 23.02 17.51 26.01
N ARG A 48 22.73 17.40 24.70
CA ARG A 48 22.75 18.56 23.80
C ARG A 48 21.86 19.70 24.31
N PHE A 49 20.63 19.36 24.73
CA PHE A 49 19.69 20.33 25.24
C PHE A 49 20.20 21.03 26.52
N LEU A 50 20.69 20.25 27.50
CA LEU A 50 21.21 20.80 28.76
C LEU A 50 22.50 21.59 28.53
N ALA A 51 23.34 21.20 27.58
CA ALA A 51 24.59 21.89 27.24
C ALA A 51 24.35 23.28 26.60
N LEU A 52 23.14 23.57 26.07
CA LEU A 52 22.79 24.93 25.62
C LEU A 52 22.91 25.95 26.75
N SER A 53 22.65 25.53 27.99
CA SER A 53 22.79 26.39 29.18
C SER A 53 24.05 26.14 29.97
N LYS A 54 24.71 24.97 29.81
CA LYS A 54 25.90 24.53 30.56
C LYS A 54 26.87 23.76 29.63
N ALA A 55 27.62 24.49 28.81
CA ALA A 55 28.55 23.89 27.82
C ALA A 55 29.60 22.94 28.46
N ASP A 56 29.96 23.15 29.72
CA ASP A 56 30.92 22.32 30.46
C ASP A 56 30.45 20.85 30.60
N LEU A 57 29.15 20.57 30.39
CA LEU A 57 28.63 19.19 30.38
C LEU A 57 29.19 18.33 29.25
N TYR A 58 29.76 18.94 28.20
CA TYR A 58 30.48 18.20 27.16
C TYR A 58 31.81 17.64 27.62
N GLU A 59 32.37 18.13 28.71
CA GLU A 59 33.67 17.65 29.29
C GLU A 59 34.81 17.54 28.27
N GLY A 60 34.81 18.39 27.24
CA GLY A 60 35.79 18.41 26.17
C GLY A 60 35.54 17.45 25.01
N ASP A 61 34.50 16.62 25.06
CA ASP A 61 34.08 15.74 23.95
C ASP A 61 32.69 16.16 23.47
N ALA A 62 32.62 17.03 22.45
CA ALA A 62 31.38 17.48 21.82
C ALA A 62 30.95 16.58 20.65
N ASP A 63 31.74 15.59 20.24
CA ASP A 63 31.43 14.66 19.16
C ASP A 63 30.51 13.56 19.67
N LEU A 64 29.21 13.86 19.69
CA LEU A 64 28.20 12.96 20.20
C LEU A 64 27.97 11.78 19.24
N ARG A 65 28.00 10.55 19.78
CA ARG A 65 27.89 9.32 19.00
C ARG A 65 27.37 8.14 19.81
N ILE A 66 26.88 7.15 19.11
CA ILE A 66 26.51 5.83 19.63
C ILE A 66 27.52 4.83 19.09
N THR A 67 28.07 3.97 19.94
CA THR A 67 29.01 2.92 19.54
C THR A 67 28.38 1.57 19.75
N VAL A 68 28.42 0.72 18.73
CA VAL A 68 27.99 -0.69 18.79
C VAL A 68 29.23 -1.56 18.59
N ASP A 69 29.51 -2.44 19.52
CA ASP A 69 30.70 -3.30 19.55
C ASP A 69 30.33 -4.69 20.07
N PHE A 70 31.03 -5.73 19.63
CA PHE A 70 30.80 -7.09 20.09
C PHE A 70 32.11 -7.86 20.34
N ASP A 71 32.03 -8.85 21.22
CA ASP A 71 33.12 -9.76 21.55
C ASP A 71 32.64 -11.21 21.43
N GLU A 72 33.04 -11.88 20.32
CA GLU A 72 32.63 -13.27 20.05
C GLU A 72 33.07 -14.26 21.14
N LYS A 73 34.27 -14.01 21.74
CA LYS A 73 34.83 -14.91 22.76
C LYS A 73 34.07 -14.82 24.07
N LYS A 74 33.66 -13.62 24.45
CA LYS A 74 32.88 -13.36 25.67
C LYS A 74 31.39 -13.52 25.44
N LYS A 75 30.97 -13.67 24.17
CA LYS A 75 29.56 -13.69 23.77
C LYS A 75 28.80 -12.46 24.24
N THR A 76 29.40 -11.27 24.07
CA THR A 76 28.80 -10.02 24.51
C THR A 76 28.62 -9.05 23.34
N LEU A 77 27.48 -8.33 23.40
CA LEU A 77 27.18 -7.19 22.55
C LEU A 77 27.10 -5.95 23.43
N THR A 78 27.80 -4.88 23.04
CA THR A 78 27.87 -3.63 23.83
C THR A 78 27.35 -2.47 23.01
N ILE A 79 26.39 -1.74 23.56
CA ILE A 79 25.88 -0.48 23.02
C ILE A 79 26.28 0.63 24.00
N SER A 80 26.97 1.65 23.52
CA SER A 80 27.41 2.77 24.36
C SER A 80 27.13 4.11 23.71
N ASP A 81 26.82 5.11 24.53
CA ASP A 81 26.68 6.50 24.17
C ASP A 81 27.61 7.37 25.02
N ASN A 82 27.97 8.53 24.50
CA ASN A 82 28.68 9.60 25.24
C ASN A 82 27.68 10.74 25.60
N GLY A 83 26.43 10.39 25.87
CA GLY A 83 25.35 11.29 26.24
C GLY A 83 25.39 11.74 27.71
N ILE A 84 24.21 12.10 28.23
CA ILE A 84 24.07 12.66 29.58
C ILE A 84 24.45 11.66 30.71
N GLY A 85 24.34 10.35 30.48
CA GLY A 85 24.51 9.32 31.49
C GLY A 85 23.47 9.35 32.61
N MET A 86 23.70 8.56 33.68
CA MET A 86 22.81 8.45 34.83
C MET A 86 23.60 8.55 36.14
N SER A 87 23.01 9.23 37.12
CA SER A 87 23.42 9.16 38.53
C SER A 87 22.92 7.87 39.19
N TRP A 88 23.31 7.63 40.44
CA TRP A 88 22.84 6.49 41.24
C TRP A 88 21.32 6.47 41.35
N ASP A 89 20.71 7.59 41.76
CA ASP A 89 19.27 7.68 41.98
C ASP A 89 18.51 7.52 40.66
N GLU A 90 18.99 8.15 39.58
CA GLU A 90 18.39 7.98 38.25
C GLU A 90 18.48 6.54 37.73
N ALA A 91 19.57 5.84 38.00
CA ALA A 91 19.70 4.44 37.59
C ALA A 91 18.74 3.53 38.36
N VAL A 92 18.62 3.73 39.69
CA VAL A 92 17.65 2.99 40.52
C VAL A 92 16.23 3.26 40.06
N GLU A 93 15.89 4.52 39.76
CA GLU A 93 14.55 4.91 39.35
C GLU A 93 14.20 4.45 37.93
N ASN A 94 15.08 4.67 36.95
CA ASN A 94 14.80 4.42 35.54
C ASN A 94 15.04 2.96 35.10
N LEU A 95 15.98 2.25 35.71
CA LEU A 95 16.28 0.84 35.37
C LEU A 95 15.64 -0.13 36.37
N GLY A 96 15.34 0.32 37.58
CA GLY A 96 14.73 -0.50 38.62
C GLY A 96 13.21 -0.43 38.69
N THR A 97 12.58 0.47 37.92
CA THR A 97 11.11 0.59 37.91
C THR A 97 10.55 0.32 36.51
N ILE A 98 9.75 -0.74 36.38
CA ILE A 98 9.12 -1.12 35.11
C ILE A 98 8.12 -0.05 34.68
N ALA A 99 8.13 0.30 33.38
CA ALA A 99 7.30 1.33 32.76
C ALA A 99 7.55 2.78 33.29
N LYS A 100 8.69 3.02 33.92
CA LYS A 100 9.17 4.35 34.27
C LYS A 100 10.05 4.90 33.14
N SER A 101 9.74 6.09 32.66
CA SER A 101 10.48 6.73 31.58
C SER A 101 11.08 8.08 32.02
N GLY A 102 12.41 8.10 32.21
CA GLY A 102 13.15 9.34 32.43
C GLY A 102 13.10 10.31 31.23
N THR A 103 12.74 9.84 30.04
CA THR A 103 12.48 10.69 28.88
C THR A 103 11.14 11.40 29.01
N LYS A 104 10.09 10.69 29.45
CA LYS A 104 8.76 11.29 29.71
C LYS A 104 8.84 12.34 30.82
N ASP A 105 9.57 12.05 31.89
CA ASP A 105 9.77 12.98 32.99
C ASP A 105 10.52 14.24 32.52
N PHE A 106 11.57 14.08 31.71
CA PHE A 106 12.29 15.21 31.13
C PHE A 106 11.37 16.06 30.22
N LEU A 107 10.56 15.44 29.34
CA LEU A 107 9.61 16.13 28.47
C LEU A 107 8.58 16.94 29.26
N SER A 108 8.15 16.45 30.42
CA SER A 108 7.19 17.16 31.29
C SER A 108 7.71 18.46 31.86
N HIS A 109 9.03 18.65 31.92
CA HIS A 109 9.70 19.87 32.39
C HIS A 109 10.00 20.87 31.27
N LEU A 110 9.85 20.45 30.00
CA LEU A 110 9.99 21.34 28.85
C LEU A 110 8.68 22.11 28.60
N THR A 111 8.78 23.39 28.24
CA THR A 111 7.63 24.28 28.02
C THR A 111 7.58 24.78 26.57
N GLY A 112 6.37 24.94 26.02
CA GLY A 112 6.14 25.56 24.72
C GLY A 112 6.82 24.82 23.55
N ASP A 113 7.51 25.57 22.70
CA ASP A 113 8.15 25.05 21.48
C ASP A 113 9.30 24.08 21.78
N GLN A 114 9.96 24.19 22.91
CA GLN A 114 11.03 23.26 23.32
C GLN A 114 10.55 21.81 23.42
N SER A 115 9.32 21.58 23.86
CA SER A 115 8.73 20.24 23.90
C SER A 115 8.45 19.68 22.51
N LYS A 116 8.09 20.54 21.55
CA LYS A 116 7.84 20.14 20.14
C LYS A 116 9.13 19.86 19.40
N ASP A 117 10.16 20.65 19.64
CA ASP A 117 11.46 20.51 18.98
C ASP A 117 12.26 19.31 19.49
N SER A 118 11.85 18.70 20.61
CA SER A 118 12.54 17.56 21.17
C SER A 118 12.30 16.27 20.35
N GLN A 119 13.39 15.65 19.87
CA GLN A 119 13.34 14.38 19.13
C GLN A 119 13.28 13.15 20.04
N LEU A 120 13.00 13.33 21.34
CA LEU A 120 12.99 12.27 22.35
C LEU A 120 11.87 11.24 22.12
N ILE A 121 12.22 9.95 22.16
CA ILE A 121 11.38 8.85 21.70
C ILE A 121 10.93 7.92 22.83
N GLY A 122 11.79 7.66 23.83
CA GLY A 122 11.62 6.67 24.89
C GLY A 122 10.56 7.01 25.94
N GLN A 123 9.28 7.08 25.58
CA GLN A 123 8.21 7.53 26.47
C GLN A 123 7.57 6.42 27.31
N PHE A 124 7.67 5.14 26.92
CA PHE A 124 6.95 4.03 27.56
C PHE A 124 7.69 3.39 28.75
N GLY A 125 9.04 3.54 28.83
CA GLY A 125 9.86 2.98 29.90
C GLY A 125 9.96 1.46 29.92
N VAL A 126 9.66 0.79 28.80
CA VAL A 126 9.75 -0.67 28.64
C VAL A 126 10.79 -1.10 27.62
N GLY A 127 11.25 -0.21 26.75
CA GLY A 127 12.18 -0.54 25.65
C GLY A 127 13.50 -1.14 26.12
N PHE A 128 14.02 -0.71 27.27
CA PHE A 128 15.25 -1.26 27.87
C PHE A 128 15.15 -2.77 28.14
N TYR A 129 13.99 -3.26 28.60
CA TYR A 129 13.80 -4.67 28.94
C TYR A 129 13.76 -5.59 27.72
N SER A 130 13.65 -5.05 26.49
CA SER A 130 13.80 -5.81 25.25
C SER A 130 15.20 -6.46 25.14
N ALA A 131 16.20 -5.96 25.86
CA ALA A 131 17.53 -6.56 25.97
C ALA A 131 17.50 -8.03 26.43
N TYR A 132 16.56 -8.39 27.29
CA TYR A 132 16.40 -9.75 27.80
C TYR A 132 15.77 -10.73 26.81
N ILE A 133 15.28 -10.26 25.67
CA ILE A 133 14.88 -11.15 24.57
C ILE A 133 16.09 -11.96 24.10
N VAL A 134 17.27 -11.32 24.03
CA VAL A 134 18.50 -11.88 23.46
C VAL A 134 19.60 -12.15 24.49
N ALA A 135 19.48 -11.63 25.72
CA ALA A 135 20.51 -11.74 26.76
C ALA A 135 19.98 -12.41 28.03
N ASP A 136 20.86 -13.23 28.66
CA ASP A 136 20.61 -13.82 29.99
C ASP A 136 20.98 -12.86 31.11
N LYS A 137 21.88 -11.93 30.86
CA LYS A 137 22.33 -10.92 31.81
C LYS A 137 22.61 -9.61 31.09
N VAL A 138 22.25 -8.51 31.73
CA VAL A 138 22.55 -7.15 31.27
C VAL A 138 23.38 -6.42 32.31
N THR A 139 24.48 -5.81 31.89
CA THR A 139 25.36 -4.96 32.71
C THR A 139 25.30 -3.55 32.17
N VAL A 140 24.92 -2.57 32.98
CA VAL A 140 24.90 -1.14 32.62
C VAL A 140 25.94 -0.41 33.43
N LYS A 141 26.88 0.26 32.76
CA LYS A 141 27.84 1.19 33.37
C LYS A 141 27.50 2.60 32.93
N SER A 142 27.28 3.49 33.88
CA SER A 142 26.89 4.85 33.55
C SER A 142 27.57 5.87 34.46
N ARG A 143 27.95 7.02 33.85
CA ARG A 143 28.39 8.20 34.58
C ARG A 143 27.65 9.42 34.03
N ARG A 144 26.97 10.13 34.91
CA ARG A 144 26.29 11.36 34.55
C ARG A 144 27.29 12.46 34.22
N ALA A 145 27.03 13.28 33.22
CA ALA A 145 27.85 14.43 32.88
C ALA A 145 27.90 15.43 34.02
N GLY A 146 29.12 15.93 34.32
CA GLY A 146 29.40 16.85 35.42
C GLY A 146 29.54 16.19 36.79
N VAL A 147 29.55 14.86 36.87
CA VAL A 147 29.74 14.07 38.11
C VAL A 147 31.15 13.45 38.09
N PRO A 148 31.88 13.37 39.25
CA PRO A 148 33.20 12.74 39.34
C PRO A 148 33.22 11.30 38.84
N ALA A 149 34.40 10.86 38.32
CA ALA A 149 34.57 9.52 37.74
C ALA A 149 34.29 8.37 38.74
N GLU A 150 34.54 8.61 40.02
CA GLU A 150 34.35 7.66 41.12
C GLU A 150 32.89 7.44 41.49
N GLU A 151 32.03 8.37 41.14
CA GLU A 151 30.55 8.30 41.37
C GLU A 151 29.80 7.59 40.24
N ALA A 152 30.51 7.11 39.24
CA ALA A 152 29.91 6.28 38.20
C ALA A 152 29.34 4.97 38.81
N ILE A 153 28.33 4.42 38.15
CA ILE A 153 27.62 3.24 38.63
C ILE A 153 27.79 2.03 37.71
N VAL A 154 27.69 0.86 38.29
CA VAL A 154 27.45 -0.41 37.59
C VAL A 154 26.19 -1.02 38.13
N TRP A 155 25.22 -1.23 37.23
CA TRP A 155 23.96 -1.91 37.48
C TRP A 155 23.95 -3.23 36.73
N GLU A 156 23.51 -4.30 37.37
CA GLU A 156 23.42 -5.65 36.77
C GLU A 156 22.12 -6.33 37.12
N SER A 157 21.53 -7.02 36.15
CA SER A 157 20.35 -7.90 36.39
C SER A 157 20.31 -9.03 35.36
N ASN A 158 19.65 -10.13 35.76
CA ASN A 158 19.29 -11.25 34.86
C ASN A 158 17.83 -11.16 34.37
N GLY A 159 17.11 -10.06 34.66
CA GLY A 159 15.69 -9.90 34.27
C GLY A 159 14.68 -10.71 35.09
N GLU A 160 15.07 -11.29 36.23
CA GLU A 160 14.19 -12.10 37.07
C GLU A 160 13.56 -11.34 38.27
N GLY A 161 13.57 -9.99 38.18
CA GLY A 161 12.93 -9.15 39.20
C GLY A 161 13.87 -8.56 40.24
N GLU A 162 15.16 -8.89 40.17
CA GLU A 162 16.20 -8.36 41.08
C GLU A 162 17.34 -7.70 40.25
N PHE A 163 17.99 -6.72 40.85
CA PHE A 163 19.20 -6.11 40.31
C PHE A 163 20.19 -5.76 41.40
N THR A 164 21.45 -5.63 41.02
CA THR A 164 22.52 -5.12 41.87
C THR A 164 23.04 -3.80 41.33
N ILE A 165 23.40 -2.89 42.21
CA ILE A 165 24.01 -1.61 41.85
C ILE A 165 25.21 -1.33 42.74
N ALA A 166 26.30 -0.81 42.17
CA ALA A 166 27.51 -0.46 42.92
C ALA A 166 28.20 0.74 42.27
N ASN A 167 28.99 1.47 43.03
CA ASN A 167 29.89 2.49 42.45
C ASN A 167 31.10 1.82 41.78
N LYS A 168 31.48 2.34 40.62
CA LYS A 168 32.66 1.90 39.89
C LYS A 168 33.21 3.06 39.04
N THR A 169 34.52 3.28 39.09
CA THR A 169 35.14 4.36 38.33
C THR A 169 34.94 4.21 36.82
N LYS A 170 34.42 5.27 36.17
CA LYS A 170 34.30 5.43 34.72
C LYS A 170 34.73 6.84 34.33
N LYS A 171 35.77 6.96 33.51
CA LYS A 171 36.35 8.26 33.16
C LYS A 171 35.43 9.07 32.23
N GLU A 172 34.91 8.42 31.21
CA GLU A 172 34.04 9.05 30.21
C GLU A 172 32.60 9.14 30.74
N ARG A 173 31.89 10.24 30.42
CA ARG A 173 30.47 10.37 30.65
C ARG A 173 29.67 9.42 29.76
N GLY A 174 28.35 9.32 29.97
CA GLY A 174 27.43 8.51 29.16
C GLY A 174 27.23 7.10 29.69
N THR A 175 26.56 6.29 28.92
CA THR A 175 26.10 4.95 29.32
C THR A 175 26.67 3.88 28.41
N GLU A 176 27.08 2.75 29.00
CA GLU A 176 27.53 1.52 28.34
C GLU A 176 26.62 0.37 28.79
N ILE A 177 25.93 -0.26 27.85
CA ILE A 177 25.05 -1.40 28.07
C ILE A 177 25.68 -2.63 27.44
N THR A 178 26.10 -3.59 28.25
CA THR A 178 26.67 -4.86 27.81
C THR A 178 25.64 -5.97 27.98
N LEU A 179 25.28 -6.61 26.88
CA LEU A 179 24.40 -7.77 26.80
C LEU A 179 25.23 -9.04 26.81
N HIS A 180 25.03 -9.91 27.78
CA HIS A 180 25.58 -11.27 27.80
C HIS A 180 24.56 -12.15 27.06
N LEU A 181 24.84 -12.47 25.81
CA LEU A 181 23.90 -13.09 24.90
C LEU A 181 23.62 -14.55 25.28
N LYS A 182 22.38 -14.95 25.09
CA LYS A 182 21.94 -16.35 25.15
C LYS A 182 22.73 -17.18 24.14
N PRO A 183 23.03 -18.45 24.43
CA PRO A 183 23.81 -19.32 23.53
C PRO A 183 23.25 -19.37 22.10
N GLU A 184 21.93 -19.49 21.96
CA GLU A 184 21.22 -19.55 20.69
C GLU A 184 21.31 -18.24 19.88
N GLU A 185 21.35 -17.09 20.55
CA GLU A 185 21.39 -15.77 19.92
C GLU A 185 22.80 -15.34 19.54
N SER A 186 23.82 -15.84 20.26
CA SER A 186 25.21 -15.43 20.06
C SER A 186 25.74 -15.76 18.66
N THR A 187 25.30 -16.84 18.05
CA THR A 187 25.74 -17.25 16.70
C THR A 187 25.22 -16.34 15.61
N GLU A 188 24.01 -15.81 15.77
CA GLU A 188 23.36 -14.95 14.79
C GLU A 188 23.78 -13.48 14.95
N LEU A 189 23.79 -12.97 16.18
CA LEU A 189 23.95 -11.54 16.47
C LEU A 189 25.38 -11.06 16.53
N LEU A 190 26.37 -11.92 16.83
CA LEU A 190 27.78 -11.54 16.89
C LEU A 190 28.42 -11.56 15.49
N SER A 191 27.85 -10.82 14.56
CA SER A 191 28.31 -10.66 13.19
C SER A 191 28.22 -9.20 12.79
N ASP A 192 29.33 -8.65 12.26
CA ASP A 192 29.39 -7.27 11.77
C ASP A 192 28.29 -7.01 10.74
N TRP A 193 28.13 -7.91 9.76
CA TRP A 193 27.08 -7.79 8.74
C TRP A 193 25.66 -7.78 9.33
N ARG A 194 25.41 -8.64 10.31
CA ARG A 194 24.07 -8.76 10.92
C ARG A 194 23.70 -7.50 11.70
N LEU A 195 24.62 -7.01 12.51
CA LEU A 195 24.40 -5.78 13.29
C LEU A 195 24.22 -4.56 12.40
N ARG A 196 25.04 -4.42 11.34
CA ARG A 196 24.85 -3.35 10.33
C ARG A 196 23.49 -3.45 9.65
N SER A 197 23.06 -4.65 9.27
CA SER A 197 21.76 -4.86 8.67
C SER A 197 20.60 -4.39 9.58
N ILE A 198 20.66 -4.71 10.88
CA ILE A 198 19.64 -4.29 11.85
C ILE A 198 19.68 -2.76 12.04
N ILE A 199 20.89 -2.16 12.18
CA ILE A 199 21.05 -0.71 12.32
C ILE A 199 20.48 0.00 11.10
N ASN A 200 20.85 -0.42 9.89
CA ASN A 200 20.37 0.19 8.65
C ASN A 200 18.86 0.05 8.47
N LYS A 201 18.27 -1.05 8.94
CA LYS A 201 16.83 -1.26 8.87
C LYS A 201 16.05 -0.33 9.80
N TYR A 202 16.47 -0.22 11.07
CA TYR A 202 15.66 0.43 12.11
C TYR A 202 16.16 1.82 12.51
N SER A 203 17.43 2.13 12.32
CA SER A 203 18.12 3.28 12.92
C SER A 203 18.95 4.09 11.91
N ASP A 204 18.80 3.85 10.60
CA ASP A 204 19.61 4.50 9.56
C ASP A 204 19.52 6.04 9.60
N HIS A 205 18.37 6.57 9.96
CA HIS A 205 18.04 7.99 9.92
C HIS A 205 18.04 8.69 11.29
N ILE A 206 18.48 8.01 12.34
CA ILE A 206 18.69 8.64 13.65
C ILE A 206 19.72 9.77 13.50
N ALA A 207 19.47 10.91 14.16
CA ALA A 207 20.27 12.12 13.99
C ALA A 207 21.73 12.01 14.44
N TRP A 208 22.10 10.95 15.14
CA TRP A 208 23.44 10.75 15.69
C TRP A 208 24.20 9.67 14.95
N PRO A 209 25.53 9.83 14.75
CA PRO A 209 26.35 8.78 14.15
C PRO A 209 26.34 7.53 15.03
N ILE A 210 26.05 6.40 14.41
CA ILE A 210 26.25 5.08 15.00
C ILE A 210 27.54 4.53 14.41
N VAL A 211 28.52 4.24 15.26
CA VAL A 211 29.83 3.79 14.83
C VAL A 211 30.09 2.35 15.25
N MET A 212 30.73 1.60 14.37
CA MET A 212 31.19 0.23 14.62
C MET A 212 32.68 0.10 14.28
N LYS A 213 33.35 -0.87 14.89
CA LYS A 213 34.74 -1.20 14.60
C LYS A 213 34.85 -1.82 13.21
N LYS A 214 35.87 -1.39 12.47
CA LYS A 214 36.29 -1.97 11.20
C LYS A 214 37.78 -2.32 11.29
N GLU A 215 38.12 -3.58 11.05
CA GLU A 215 39.50 -4.00 10.90
C GLU A 215 40.00 -3.60 9.51
N VAL A 216 41.00 -2.74 9.43
CA VAL A 216 41.65 -2.34 8.19
C VAL A 216 43.04 -2.97 8.16
N GLU A 217 43.33 -3.75 7.14
CA GLU A 217 44.69 -4.27 6.91
C GLU A 217 45.56 -3.14 6.33
N ILE A 218 46.60 -2.74 7.05
CA ILE A 218 47.56 -1.78 6.55
C ILE A 218 48.73 -2.57 5.94
N GLU A 219 48.93 -2.40 4.64
CA GLU A 219 50.18 -2.79 3.99
C GLU A 219 51.28 -1.80 4.45
N GLU A 220 52.27 -2.29 5.20
CA GLU A 220 53.50 -1.47 5.44
C GLU A 220 54.19 -1.26 4.09
N GLU A 221 54.28 0.00 3.63
CA GLU A 221 55.20 0.38 2.58
C GLU A 221 56.62 0.02 3.05
N SER A 222 57.19 -1.00 2.42
CA SER A 222 58.60 -1.36 2.64
C SER A 222 59.45 -0.22 2.13
N SER A 223 60.14 0.52 3.04
CA SER A 223 61.26 1.33 2.69
C SER A 223 62.32 0.45 1.98
N GLU A 224 62.75 0.89 0.81
CA GLU A 224 63.84 0.29 0.02
C GLU A 224 65.07 -0.01 0.89
N GLY A 225 65.45 -1.28 0.98
CA GLY A 225 66.68 -1.72 1.65
C GLY A 225 66.81 -3.24 1.65
N ASP A 226 67.67 -3.74 0.73
CA ASP A 226 68.32 -5.05 0.69
C ASP A 226 67.47 -6.29 0.30
N GLU A 227 67.68 -6.70 -0.96
CA GLU A 227 67.47 -8.04 -1.48
C GLU A 227 68.32 -9.07 -0.72
N LYS A 228 67.76 -9.80 0.23
CA LYS A 228 68.09 -11.18 0.64
C LYS A 228 67.31 -11.54 1.90
N ASP A 229 66.13 -12.05 1.74
CA ASP A 229 65.45 -13.05 2.56
C ASP A 229 63.94 -13.09 2.26
N ALA A 230 63.65 -13.49 1.06
CA ALA A 230 62.26 -13.77 0.64
C ALA A 230 61.79 -15.10 1.23
N LYS A 231 61.34 -15.13 2.46
CA LYS A 231 60.44 -16.14 3.06
C LYS A 231 60.15 -15.82 4.54
N LYS A 232 59.59 -14.65 4.83
CA LYS A 232 58.81 -14.44 6.06
C LYS A 232 57.46 -13.86 5.64
N ALA A 233 56.43 -14.61 5.91
CA ALA A 233 55.04 -14.17 5.69
C ALA A 233 54.83 -12.77 6.29
N LYS A 234 54.53 -11.79 5.45
CA LYS A 234 54.14 -10.45 5.85
C LYS A 234 52.94 -10.56 6.78
N LYS A 235 53.10 -10.32 8.07
CA LYS A 235 51.98 -10.11 8.99
C LYS A 235 51.48 -8.69 8.71
N ALA A 236 50.38 -8.60 7.95
CA ALA A 236 49.61 -7.37 7.86
C ALA A 236 49.23 -6.92 9.28
N LYS A 237 49.60 -5.71 9.66
CA LYS A 237 49.11 -5.11 10.92
C LYS A 237 47.64 -4.73 10.69
N LYS A 238 46.76 -5.32 11.48
CA LYS A 238 45.36 -4.91 11.54
C LYS A 238 45.24 -3.68 12.43
N GLU A 239 44.79 -2.58 11.85
CA GLU A 239 44.38 -1.38 12.60
C GLU A 239 42.87 -1.38 12.76
N VAL A 240 42.37 -1.10 13.96
CA VAL A 240 40.94 -0.97 14.24
C VAL A 240 40.56 0.50 14.09
N LYS A 241 39.71 0.78 13.10
CA LYS A 241 39.11 2.12 12.90
C LYS A 241 37.63 2.06 13.21
N PHE A 242 37.06 3.19 13.64
CA PHE A 242 35.62 3.32 13.78
C PHE A 242 35.04 3.86 12.46
N GLU A 243 33.97 3.24 11.99
CA GLU A 243 33.25 3.63 10.79
C GLU A 243 31.81 3.95 11.18
N THR A 244 31.26 5.06 10.68
CA THR A 244 29.82 5.36 10.81
C THR A 244 29.02 4.44 9.91
N VAL A 245 28.04 3.74 10.48
CA VAL A 245 27.26 2.70 9.80
C VAL A 245 25.86 3.12 9.42
N ASN A 246 25.38 4.25 9.90
CA ASN A 246 24.10 4.84 9.55
C ASN A 246 24.28 6.15 8.77
N LYS A 247 23.22 6.61 8.10
CA LYS A 247 23.26 7.88 7.35
C LYS A 247 23.24 9.10 8.25
N ALA A 248 22.74 8.97 9.49
CA ALA A 248 22.58 10.03 10.49
C ALA A 248 21.80 11.27 10.01
N THR A 249 21.22 11.20 8.81
CA THR A 249 20.38 12.24 8.20
C THR A 249 19.16 11.59 7.58
N ALA A 250 18.04 12.30 7.59
CA ALA A 250 16.81 11.88 6.95
C ALA A 250 16.48 12.86 5.83
N LEU A 251 16.51 12.40 4.58
CA LEU A 251 16.26 13.24 3.40
C LEU A 251 15.01 14.10 3.56
N TRP A 252 13.93 13.49 4.07
CA TRP A 252 12.62 14.14 4.20
C TRP A 252 12.56 15.24 5.27
N THR A 253 13.61 15.42 6.05
CA THR A 253 13.70 16.51 7.04
C THR A 253 14.44 17.74 6.50
N LEU A 254 15.08 17.62 5.33
CA LEU A 254 15.77 18.72 4.69
C LEU A 254 14.76 19.64 3.98
N PRO A 255 15.09 20.95 3.85
CA PRO A 255 14.33 21.85 3.01
C PRO A 255 14.28 21.35 1.56
N LYS A 256 13.12 21.40 0.92
CA LYS A 256 12.96 20.92 -0.47
C LYS A 256 13.94 21.55 -1.46
N ALA A 257 14.30 22.81 -1.24
CA ALA A 257 15.21 23.55 -2.11
C ALA A 257 16.67 23.04 -2.03
N GLU A 258 17.00 22.26 -1.00
CA GLU A 258 18.33 21.70 -0.80
C GLU A 258 18.46 20.25 -1.30
N ILE A 259 17.35 19.67 -1.78
CA ILE A 259 17.31 18.28 -2.24
C ILE A 259 17.19 18.27 -3.76
N SER A 260 18.14 17.64 -4.43
CA SER A 260 18.12 17.44 -5.88
C SER A 260 17.18 16.31 -6.29
N ASP A 261 16.74 16.33 -7.54
CA ASP A 261 15.91 15.25 -8.11
C ASP A 261 16.63 13.89 -8.08
N GLU A 262 17.97 13.89 -8.25
CA GLU A 262 18.79 12.67 -8.16
C GLU A 262 18.77 12.08 -6.75
N GLU A 263 18.79 12.92 -5.72
CA GLU A 263 18.68 12.46 -4.32
C GLU A 263 17.31 11.89 -4.03
N TYR A 264 16.22 12.52 -4.53
CA TYR A 264 14.87 11.96 -4.43
C TYR A 264 14.77 10.60 -5.12
N GLN A 265 15.31 10.44 -6.31
CA GLN A 265 15.30 9.17 -7.05
C GLN A 265 16.17 8.08 -6.37
N THR A 266 17.34 8.46 -5.85
CA THR A 266 18.20 7.55 -5.09
C THR A 266 17.50 7.06 -3.83
N PHE A 267 16.82 7.96 -3.13
CA PHE A 267 16.04 7.60 -1.94
C PHE A 267 14.86 6.69 -2.30
N TYR A 268 14.14 6.97 -3.39
CA TYR A 268 13.08 6.10 -3.88
C TYR A 268 13.58 4.67 -4.11
N LYS A 269 14.68 4.50 -4.88
CA LYS A 269 15.28 3.18 -5.16
C LYS A 269 15.66 2.45 -3.86
N HIS A 270 16.14 3.18 -2.88
CA HIS A 270 16.50 2.62 -1.57
C HIS A 270 15.29 2.09 -0.79
N ILE A 271 14.21 2.87 -0.70
CA ILE A 271 13.05 2.50 0.14
C ILE A 271 12.10 1.52 -0.54
N SER A 272 11.99 1.56 -1.88
CA SER A 272 11.08 0.71 -2.66
C SER A 272 11.71 -0.61 -3.09
N HIS A 273 13.06 -0.69 -3.07
CA HIS A 273 13.85 -1.76 -3.68
C HIS A 273 13.57 -1.91 -5.19
N ASP A 274 13.14 -0.81 -5.83
CA ASP A 274 12.95 -0.71 -7.26
C ASP A 274 14.22 -0.14 -7.90
N TYR A 275 14.65 -0.71 -9.01
CA TYR A 275 15.84 -0.23 -9.75
C TYR A 275 15.49 0.85 -10.78
N GLN A 276 14.21 1.04 -11.07
CA GLN A 276 13.73 2.08 -11.96
C GLN A 276 13.54 3.41 -11.21
N GLU A 277 13.37 4.48 -11.95
CA GLU A 277 13.04 5.79 -11.38
C GLU A 277 11.54 5.93 -11.17
N ALA A 278 11.15 6.69 -10.16
CA ALA A 278 9.75 7.07 -9.97
C ALA A 278 9.31 8.06 -11.05
N LEU A 279 8.06 7.98 -11.48
CA LEU A 279 7.49 8.95 -12.43
C LEU A 279 7.40 10.36 -11.83
N THR A 280 7.02 10.45 -10.57
CA THR A 280 6.88 11.71 -9.84
C THR A 280 6.84 11.46 -8.34
N TRP A 281 6.98 12.54 -7.56
CA TRP A 281 6.89 12.48 -6.10
C TRP A 281 6.27 13.74 -5.50
N SER A 282 5.87 13.62 -4.24
CA SER A 282 5.40 14.73 -3.43
C SER A 282 6.04 14.69 -2.05
N HIS A 283 6.81 15.71 -1.73
CA HIS A 283 7.40 15.91 -0.41
C HIS A 283 6.60 16.99 0.33
N ASN A 284 6.08 16.69 1.52
CA ASN A 284 5.25 17.62 2.29
C ASN A 284 5.61 17.56 3.76
N GLN A 285 5.89 18.71 4.33
CA GLN A 285 6.01 18.94 5.77
C GLN A 285 4.74 19.63 6.23
N VAL A 286 4.09 19.09 7.24
CA VAL A 286 2.84 19.60 7.82
C VAL A 286 3.11 19.91 9.27
N GLU A 287 2.96 21.17 9.62
CA GLU A 287 3.06 21.70 10.98
C GLU A 287 1.68 22.11 11.47
N GLY A 288 1.35 21.87 12.74
CA GLY A 288 0.09 22.28 13.32
C GLY A 288 -0.38 21.39 14.46
N LYS A 289 -1.64 20.95 14.40
CA LYS A 289 -2.21 20.04 15.41
C LYS A 289 -1.54 18.67 15.41
N HIS A 290 -1.10 18.22 14.24
CA HIS A 290 -0.40 16.97 14.01
C HIS A 290 0.79 17.26 13.10
N ASP A 291 1.98 17.12 13.64
CA ASP A 291 3.21 17.37 12.90
C ASP A 291 3.68 16.07 12.24
N TYR A 292 3.78 16.10 10.92
CA TYR A 292 4.31 14.97 10.15
C TYR A 292 4.92 15.41 8.83
N THR A 293 5.85 14.62 8.33
CA THR A 293 6.39 14.72 6.99
C THR A 293 5.94 13.52 6.17
N SER A 294 5.51 13.74 4.94
CA SER A 294 5.23 12.68 3.97
C SER A 294 6.05 12.88 2.70
N LEU A 295 6.70 11.82 2.25
CA LEU A 295 7.40 11.77 0.96
C LEU A 295 6.83 10.58 0.18
N LEU A 296 5.99 10.89 -0.82
CA LEU A 296 5.18 9.93 -1.59
C LEU A 296 5.68 9.88 -3.02
N TYR A 297 5.81 8.68 -3.58
CA TYR A 297 6.28 8.42 -4.93
C TYR A 297 5.26 7.63 -5.75
N ILE A 298 5.16 7.96 -7.02
CA ILE A 298 4.44 7.17 -8.02
C ILE A 298 5.48 6.37 -8.80
N PRO A 299 5.50 5.03 -8.69
CA PRO A 299 6.42 4.17 -9.45
C PRO A 299 6.19 4.27 -10.96
N ALA A 300 7.22 3.97 -11.76
CA ALA A 300 7.10 3.89 -13.21
C ALA A 300 6.50 2.56 -13.68
N LYS A 301 6.58 1.51 -12.85
CA LYS A 301 6.13 0.16 -13.19
C LYS A 301 5.43 -0.52 -12.02
N ALA A 302 4.38 -1.27 -12.34
CA ALA A 302 3.67 -2.05 -11.34
C ALA A 302 4.55 -3.21 -10.83
N PRO A 303 4.67 -3.41 -9.51
CA PRO A 303 5.32 -4.59 -8.96
C PRO A 303 4.47 -5.83 -9.30
N PHE A 304 5.14 -6.96 -9.51
CA PHE A 304 4.51 -8.22 -9.94
C PHE A 304 3.45 -8.74 -8.94
N ASP A 305 3.56 -8.32 -7.71
CA ASP A 305 2.70 -8.74 -6.59
C ASP A 305 1.58 -7.73 -6.27
N LEU A 306 1.40 -6.67 -7.08
CA LEU A 306 0.39 -5.62 -6.89
C LEU A 306 -1.03 -6.15 -6.66
N TRP A 307 -1.34 -7.29 -7.28
CA TRP A 307 -2.66 -7.92 -7.26
C TRP A 307 -2.81 -9.03 -6.22
N GLN A 308 -1.74 -9.37 -5.51
CA GLN A 308 -1.79 -10.40 -4.48
C GLN A 308 -2.39 -9.85 -3.19
N ALA A 309 -3.34 -10.58 -2.60
CA ALA A 309 -4.03 -10.15 -1.39
C ALA A 309 -3.11 -10.07 -0.17
N GLU A 310 -2.07 -10.89 -0.12
CA GLU A 310 -1.11 -11.00 0.97
C GLU A 310 0.12 -10.09 0.80
N SER A 311 0.23 -9.41 -0.33
CA SER A 311 1.35 -8.52 -0.58
C SER A 311 1.29 -7.28 0.30
N LYS A 312 2.45 -6.91 0.83
CA LYS A 312 2.59 -5.72 1.68
C LYS A 312 2.56 -4.47 0.83
N HIS A 313 1.47 -3.77 0.90
CA HIS A 313 1.24 -2.51 0.20
C HIS A 313 1.02 -1.40 1.22
N GLY A 314 2.01 -0.56 1.42
CA GLY A 314 1.87 0.53 2.36
C GLY A 314 3.06 1.47 2.32
N LEU A 315 2.93 2.55 3.07
CA LEU A 315 4.02 3.48 3.29
C LEU A 315 4.88 2.99 4.45
N LYS A 316 6.18 3.28 4.38
CA LYS A 316 7.06 3.08 5.55
C LYS A 316 6.72 4.12 6.61
N LEU A 317 6.44 3.65 7.81
CA LEU A 317 6.18 4.52 8.94
C LEU A 317 7.44 4.74 9.75
N PHE A 318 7.74 6.00 9.97
CA PHE A 318 8.73 6.47 10.93
C PHE A 318 8.05 7.28 12.04
N VAL A 319 8.62 7.24 13.22
CA VAL A 319 8.28 8.16 14.31
C VAL A 319 9.59 8.77 14.80
N LYS A 320 9.71 10.08 14.63
CA LYS A 320 10.94 10.82 14.96
C LYS A 320 12.18 10.18 14.34
N ARG A 321 12.10 9.88 13.03
CA ARG A 321 13.16 9.26 12.19
C ARG A 321 13.52 7.81 12.54
N ILE A 322 12.83 7.19 13.50
CA ILE A 322 12.98 5.77 13.81
C ILE A 322 11.97 4.97 13.01
N PHE A 323 12.45 3.96 12.31
CA PHE A 323 11.61 3.05 11.56
C PHE A 323 10.71 2.23 12.48
N ILE A 324 9.42 2.21 12.18
CA ILE A 324 8.38 1.51 12.94
C ILE A 324 7.88 0.28 12.18
N LEU A 325 7.38 0.47 10.96
CA LEU A 325 6.86 -0.62 10.14
C LEU A 325 6.93 -0.32 8.64
N ASP A 326 7.01 -1.39 7.82
CA ASP A 326 7.12 -1.33 6.36
C ASP A 326 5.80 -1.14 5.64
N ASP A 327 4.70 -1.45 6.30
CA ASP A 327 3.38 -1.54 5.67
C ASP A 327 2.35 -0.82 6.53
N ALA A 328 2.36 0.50 6.46
CA ALA A 328 1.35 1.35 7.05
C ALA A 328 0.18 1.53 6.07
N SER A 329 -0.54 0.43 5.79
CA SER A 329 -1.69 0.40 4.88
C SER A 329 -2.83 1.32 5.30
N GLN A 330 -2.84 1.75 6.58
CA GLN A 330 -3.81 2.70 7.12
C GLN A 330 -3.71 4.10 6.51
N PHE A 331 -2.56 4.50 5.94
CA PHE A 331 -2.34 5.85 5.43
C PHE A 331 -2.81 6.08 3.99
N LEU A 332 -3.19 5.04 3.27
CA LEU A 332 -3.73 5.15 1.91
C LEU A 332 -4.89 4.18 1.70
N PRO A 333 -5.89 4.54 0.88
CA PRO A 333 -6.91 3.60 0.44
C PRO A 333 -6.29 2.56 -0.50
N ARG A 334 -6.95 1.39 -0.62
CA ARG A 334 -6.40 0.25 -1.34
C ARG A 334 -6.19 0.51 -2.84
N TYR A 335 -7.03 1.32 -3.45
CA TYR A 335 -6.88 1.67 -4.86
C TYR A 335 -5.59 2.47 -5.16
N LEU A 336 -4.92 3.04 -4.12
CA LEU A 336 -3.63 3.71 -4.21
C LEU A 336 -2.46 2.85 -3.70
N ARG A 337 -2.63 1.54 -3.60
CA ARG A 337 -1.62 0.60 -3.06
C ARG A 337 -0.30 0.57 -3.82
N PHE A 338 -0.26 1.09 -5.03
CA PHE A 338 0.97 1.24 -5.82
C PHE A 338 1.90 2.33 -5.30
N VAL A 339 1.40 3.29 -4.52
CA VAL A 339 2.20 4.40 -3.99
C VAL A 339 3.24 3.86 -3.03
N LYS A 340 4.48 4.32 -3.21
CA LYS A 340 5.60 4.05 -2.31
C LYS A 340 6.00 5.32 -1.58
N GLY A 341 6.70 5.18 -0.46
CA GLY A 341 7.15 6.36 0.27
C GLY A 341 7.15 6.16 1.77
N ILE A 342 7.23 7.29 2.46
CA ILE A 342 7.30 7.34 3.93
C ILE A 342 6.30 8.34 4.51
N VAL A 343 5.92 8.06 5.74
CA VAL A 343 5.34 9.04 6.68
C VAL A 343 6.21 9.04 7.92
N ASP A 344 6.69 10.21 8.35
CA ASP A 344 7.39 10.42 9.62
C ASP A 344 6.57 11.38 10.48
N ALA A 345 6.08 10.91 11.61
CA ALA A 345 5.21 11.69 12.50
C ALA A 345 5.79 11.78 13.91
N SER A 346 5.53 12.91 14.59
CA SER A 346 6.11 13.18 15.90
C SER A 346 5.37 12.51 17.05
N ASP A 347 4.05 12.29 16.92
CA ASP A 347 3.14 12.02 18.03
C ASP A 347 2.06 10.97 17.75
N LEU A 348 2.32 10.01 16.84
CA LEU A 348 1.35 8.96 16.55
C LEU A 348 1.10 8.05 17.76
N PRO A 349 -0.15 7.66 18.00
CA PRO A 349 -0.51 6.70 19.04
C PRO A 349 -0.12 5.28 18.63
N LEU A 350 1.09 4.91 18.96
CA LEU A 350 1.59 3.57 18.80
C LEU A 350 1.22 2.72 20.02
N ASN A 351 1.11 1.41 19.83
CA ASN A 351 1.10 0.48 20.95
C ASN A 351 2.46 0.50 21.68
N VAL A 352 2.52 -0.14 22.84
CA VAL A 352 3.72 -0.13 23.69
C VAL A 352 4.94 -0.73 22.98
N SER A 353 4.74 -1.74 22.12
CA SER A 353 5.81 -2.35 21.29
C SER A 353 6.21 -1.53 20.08
N ARG A 354 5.44 -0.51 19.72
CA ARG A 354 5.60 0.30 18.50
C ARG A 354 5.53 -0.52 17.20
N GLU A 355 4.90 -1.68 17.23
CA GLU A 355 4.73 -2.55 16.05
C GLU A 355 3.37 -2.40 15.38
N ILE A 356 2.42 -1.81 16.08
CA ILE A 356 1.04 -1.66 15.61
C ILE A 356 0.61 -0.20 15.75
N LEU A 357 0.13 0.35 14.65
CA LEU A 357 -0.52 1.64 14.61
C LEU A 357 -1.99 1.47 15.05
N GLN A 358 -2.42 2.25 16.02
CA GLN A 358 -3.81 2.24 16.48
C GLN A 358 -4.65 3.15 15.60
N ASP A 359 -5.78 2.65 15.10
CA ASP A 359 -6.73 3.46 14.35
C ASP A 359 -7.30 4.57 15.24
N ASN A 360 -7.14 5.80 14.79
CA ASN A 360 -7.68 6.97 15.46
C ASN A 360 -7.84 8.14 14.47
N LYS A 361 -8.44 9.23 14.97
CA LYS A 361 -8.69 10.45 14.18
C LYS A 361 -7.43 11.07 13.55
N GLN A 362 -6.28 10.88 14.15
CA GLN A 362 -5.01 11.40 13.63
C GLN A 362 -4.56 10.60 12.41
N VAL A 363 -4.62 9.27 12.49
CA VAL A 363 -4.32 8.37 11.37
C VAL A 363 -5.26 8.64 10.20
N GLU A 364 -6.57 8.79 10.47
CA GLU A 364 -7.57 9.16 9.45
C GLU A 364 -7.25 10.51 8.80
N SER A 365 -6.82 11.51 9.58
CA SER A 365 -6.44 12.83 9.07
C SER A 365 -5.22 12.76 8.15
N ILE A 366 -4.19 11.99 8.53
CA ILE A 366 -2.99 11.78 7.71
C ILE A 366 -3.37 11.01 6.44
N ARG A 367 -4.21 9.97 6.55
CA ARG A 367 -4.73 9.21 5.40
C ARG A 367 -5.42 10.12 4.38
N ALA A 368 -6.36 10.96 4.84
CA ALA A 368 -7.06 11.90 3.98
C ALA A 368 -6.11 12.89 3.30
N ALA A 369 -5.10 13.39 4.03
CA ALA A 369 -4.10 14.29 3.49
C ALA A 369 -3.19 13.61 2.47
N CYS A 370 -2.67 12.40 2.74
CA CYS A 370 -1.86 11.63 1.80
C CYS A 370 -2.66 11.29 0.53
N THR A 371 -3.91 10.82 0.67
CA THR A 371 -4.81 10.55 -0.46
C THR A 371 -4.98 11.80 -1.32
N LYS A 372 -5.30 12.94 -0.70
CA LYS A 372 -5.45 14.22 -1.42
C LYS A 372 -4.17 14.60 -2.18
N ARG A 373 -2.99 14.37 -1.60
CA ARG A 373 -1.70 14.68 -2.25
C ARG A 373 -1.43 13.78 -3.45
N VAL A 374 -1.68 12.48 -3.33
CA VAL A 374 -1.54 11.52 -4.44
C VAL A 374 -2.48 11.90 -5.58
N LEU A 375 -3.77 12.14 -5.29
CA LEU A 375 -4.72 12.56 -6.31
C LEU A 375 -4.29 13.85 -7.00
N SER A 376 -3.79 14.84 -6.26
CA SER A 376 -3.28 16.09 -6.86
C SER A 376 -2.00 15.91 -7.68
N LEU A 377 -1.17 14.88 -7.39
CA LEU A 377 -0.06 14.50 -8.28
C LEU A 377 -0.58 13.94 -9.60
N LEU A 378 -1.54 13.02 -9.52
CA LEU A 378 -2.13 12.38 -10.71
C LEU A 378 -2.91 13.38 -11.58
N GLU A 379 -3.66 14.30 -10.96
CA GLU A 379 -4.36 15.39 -11.66
C GLU A 379 -3.37 16.25 -12.45
N ARG A 380 -2.33 16.75 -11.80
CA ARG A 380 -1.28 17.53 -12.48
C ARG A 380 -0.60 16.75 -13.60
N MET A 381 -0.22 15.48 -13.34
CA MET A 381 0.39 14.64 -14.37
C MET A 381 -0.56 14.49 -15.58
N SER A 382 -1.86 14.31 -15.34
CA SER A 382 -2.85 14.16 -16.42
C SER A 382 -3.06 15.43 -17.25
N GLU A 383 -2.82 16.61 -16.65
CA GLU A 383 -2.96 17.93 -17.29
C GLU A 383 -1.67 18.38 -17.98
N ASP A 384 -0.52 18.20 -17.32
CA ASP A 384 0.76 18.77 -17.72
C ASP A 384 1.61 17.83 -18.59
N ASP A 385 1.47 16.49 -18.40
CA ASP A 385 2.28 15.48 -19.10
C ASP A 385 1.45 14.23 -19.46
N ALA A 386 0.75 14.31 -20.58
CA ALA A 386 -0.12 13.23 -21.06
C ALA A 386 0.64 11.93 -21.35
N GLU A 387 1.93 11.98 -21.72
CA GLU A 387 2.73 10.80 -22.00
C GLU A 387 3.11 10.08 -20.69
N ALA A 388 3.55 10.82 -19.66
CA ALA A 388 3.83 10.26 -18.34
C ALA A 388 2.56 9.70 -17.72
N TYR A 389 1.42 10.42 -17.87
CA TYR A 389 0.13 9.94 -17.38
C TYR A 389 -0.32 8.66 -18.08
N GLN A 390 -0.10 8.52 -19.38
CA GLN A 390 -0.41 7.30 -20.11
C GLN A 390 0.45 6.12 -19.66
N LYS A 391 1.75 6.34 -19.41
CA LYS A 391 2.63 5.30 -18.82
C LYS A 391 2.14 4.86 -17.45
N PHE A 392 1.76 5.82 -16.61
CA PHE A 392 1.13 5.54 -15.32
C PHE A 392 -0.16 4.74 -15.48
N TRP A 393 -1.03 5.16 -16.41
CA TRP A 393 -2.32 4.51 -16.63
C TRP A 393 -2.20 3.07 -17.13
N ASP A 394 -1.27 2.82 -18.04
CA ASP A 394 -1.00 1.48 -18.58
C ASP A 394 -0.59 0.48 -17.47
N GLU A 395 0.04 0.94 -16.40
CA GLU A 395 0.50 0.11 -15.29
C GLU A 395 -0.52 0.03 -14.12
N PHE A 396 -1.20 1.13 -13.81
CA PHE A 396 -1.98 1.26 -12.58
C PHE A 396 -3.47 1.58 -12.80
N GLY A 397 -3.91 1.77 -14.04
CA GLY A 397 -5.27 2.19 -14.35
C GLY A 397 -6.34 1.28 -13.77
N ALA A 398 -6.15 -0.04 -13.83
CA ALA A 398 -7.07 -1.00 -13.25
C ALA A 398 -7.19 -0.87 -11.72
N ALA A 399 -6.11 -0.50 -11.01
CA ALA A 399 -6.16 -0.24 -9.58
C ALA A 399 -6.91 1.09 -9.29
N VAL A 400 -6.64 2.13 -10.07
CA VAL A 400 -7.33 3.44 -9.93
C VAL A 400 -8.84 3.30 -10.17
N LYS A 401 -9.27 2.42 -11.07
CA LYS A 401 -10.70 2.12 -11.34
C LYS A 401 -11.46 1.55 -10.13
N GLU A 402 -10.75 1.01 -9.12
CA GLU A 402 -11.37 0.60 -7.85
C GLU A 402 -11.81 1.82 -7.00
N GLY A 403 -11.17 2.98 -7.22
CA GLY A 403 -11.34 4.18 -6.40
C GLY A 403 -12.76 4.73 -6.31
N PRO A 404 -13.53 4.88 -7.40
CA PRO A 404 -14.92 5.36 -7.34
C PRO A 404 -15.85 4.47 -6.50
N VAL A 405 -15.50 3.19 -6.32
CA VAL A 405 -16.22 2.23 -5.49
C VAL A 405 -15.80 2.34 -4.03
N GLU A 406 -14.48 2.45 -3.78
CA GLU A 406 -13.88 2.40 -2.44
C GLU A 406 -13.94 3.76 -1.71
N ASP A 407 -13.69 4.87 -2.42
CA ASP A 407 -13.52 6.20 -1.84
C ASP A 407 -14.62 7.17 -2.30
N MET A 408 -15.76 7.09 -1.61
CA MET A 408 -16.90 7.96 -1.89
C MET A 408 -16.58 9.45 -1.75
N ALA A 409 -15.68 9.81 -0.83
CA ALA A 409 -15.32 11.20 -0.58
C ALA A 409 -14.54 11.84 -1.74
N ASN A 410 -13.76 11.05 -2.47
CA ASN A 410 -12.95 11.50 -3.61
C ASN A 410 -13.47 10.98 -4.95
N ARG A 411 -14.67 10.36 -5.00
CA ARG A 411 -15.22 9.72 -6.20
C ARG A 411 -15.15 10.62 -7.44
N GLU A 412 -15.62 11.85 -7.36
CA GLU A 412 -15.60 12.78 -8.49
C GLU A 412 -14.19 13.07 -9.00
N ARG A 413 -13.21 13.23 -8.08
CA ARG A 413 -11.82 13.45 -8.44
C ARG A 413 -11.23 12.24 -9.16
N VAL A 414 -11.45 11.04 -8.60
CA VAL A 414 -10.95 9.80 -9.19
C VAL A 414 -11.60 9.55 -10.55
N THR A 415 -12.91 9.82 -10.69
CA THR A 415 -13.63 9.65 -11.95
C THR A 415 -13.03 10.49 -13.09
N LYS A 416 -12.56 11.71 -12.82
CA LYS A 416 -11.87 12.56 -13.83
C LYS A 416 -10.52 11.99 -14.28
N LEU A 417 -9.88 11.19 -13.45
CA LEU A 417 -8.61 10.53 -13.73
C LEU A 417 -8.76 9.29 -14.61
N LEU A 418 -9.96 8.71 -14.74
CA LEU A 418 -10.17 7.46 -15.46
C LEU A 418 -9.91 7.62 -16.97
N ARG A 419 -9.39 6.55 -17.57
CA ARG A 419 -9.21 6.43 -19.02
C ARG A 419 -9.85 5.12 -19.49
N PHE A 420 -10.36 5.17 -20.71
CA PHE A 420 -11.07 4.06 -21.33
C PHE A 420 -10.64 3.89 -22.79
N ALA A 421 -10.79 2.69 -23.32
CA ALA A 421 -10.84 2.48 -24.74
C ALA A 421 -12.20 2.92 -25.28
N SER A 422 -12.30 3.34 -26.54
CA SER A 422 -13.56 3.71 -27.15
C SER A 422 -13.61 3.38 -28.63
N THR A 423 -14.81 3.39 -29.20
CA THR A 423 -15.02 3.22 -30.65
C THR A 423 -14.39 4.33 -31.47
N ALA A 424 -14.23 5.54 -30.92
CA ALA A 424 -13.63 6.68 -31.62
C ALA A 424 -12.13 6.48 -31.87
N THR A 425 -11.41 5.85 -30.93
CA THR A 425 -9.98 5.54 -31.12
C THR A 425 -9.77 4.22 -31.86
N GLY A 426 -10.69 3.28 -31.75
CA GLY A 426 -10.58 1.93 -32.31
C GLY A 426 -9.38 1.12 -31.79
N SER A 427 -8.70 1.62 -30.76
CA SER A 427 -7.51 1.06 -30.12
C SER A 427 -7.84 0.47 -28.78
N GLU A 428 -7.14 -0.61 -28.41
CA GLU A 428 -7.19 -1.20 -27.08
C GLU A 428 -6.63 -0.29 -25.98
N LYS A 429 -5.76 0.66 -26.38
CA LYS A 429 -5.20 1.63 -25.44
C LYS A 429 -6.31 2.48 -24.80
N GLN A 430 -6.31 2.51 -23.49
CA GLN A 430 -7.24 3.32 -22.71
C GLN A 430 -6.71 4.75 -22.61
N THR A 431 -7.08 5.60 -23.57
CA THR A 431 -6.61 6.98 -23.69
C THR A 431 -7.71 8.01 -23.51
N VAL A 432 -8.99 7.59 -23.55
CA VAL A 432 -10.14 8.49 -23.56
C VAL A 432 -10.61 8.75 -22.11
N SER A 433 -10.59 10.01 -21.69
CA SER A 433 -11.25 10.42 -20.45
C SER A 433 -12.77 10.59 -20.67
N LEU A 434 -13.54 10.63 -19.58
CA LEU A 434 -14.96 10.96 -19.66
C LEU A 434 -15.21 12.40 -20.18
N ALA A 435 -14.32 13.33 -19.85
CA ALA A 435 -14.37 14.71 -20.37
C ALA A 435 -14.14 14.75 -21.87
N ASP A 436 -13.18 13.97 -22.39
CA ASP A 436 -12.96 13.84 -23.84
C ASP A 436 -14.19 13.28 -24.54
N TYR A 437 -14.81 12.25 -23.97
CA TYR A 437 -16.04 11.68 -24.49
C TYR A 437 -17.14 12.75 -24.54
N VAL A 438 -17.40 13.44 -23.43
CA VAL A 438 -18.44 14.48 -23.34
C VAL A 438 -18.19 15.60 -24.37
N SER A 439 -16.94 16.00 -24.58
CA SER A 439 -16.58 17.03 -25.56
C SER A 439 -16.90 16.64 -27.02
N ARG A 440 -16.98 15.33 -27.31
CA ARG A 440 -17.29 14.78 -28.64
C ARG A 440 -18.73 14.31 -28.80
N MET A 441 -19.56 14.45 -27.74
CA MET A 441 -20.97 14.07 -27.80
C MET A 441 -21.70 14.88 -28.88
N LYS A 442 -22.63 14.23 -29.56
CA LYS A 442 -23.45 14.88 -30.59
C LYS A 442 -24.51 15.79 -29.96
N GLU A 443 -24.95 16.76 -30.76
CA GLU A 443 -26.07 17.62 -30.36
C GLU A 443 -27.32 16.74 -30.08
N GLY A 444 -27.94 16.94 -28.91
CA GLY A 444 -29.06 16.13 -28.45
C GLY A 444 -28.71 14.85 -27.73
N GLN A 445 -27.44 14.43 -27.74
CA GLN A 445 -27.00 13.28 -26.94
C GLN A 445 -26.97 13.67 -25.45
N ASP A 446 -27.69 12.89 -24.61
CA ASP A 446 -27.82 13.14 -23.16
C ASP A 446 -27.13 12.10 -22.30
N LYS A 447 -26.57 11.03 -22.93
CA LYS A 447 -26.01 9.86 -22.23
C LYS A 447 -24.60 9.52 -22.73
N ILE A 448 -23.79 8.99 -21.83
CA ILE A 448 -22.51 8.35 -22.09
C ILE A 448 -22.76 6.86 -22.28
N TYR A 449 -22.48 6.34 -23.46
CA TYR A 449 -22.72 4.94 -23.79
C TYR A 449 -21.49 4.09 -23.53
N TYR A 450 -21.69 2.88 -22.98
CA TYR A 450 -20.62 1.92 -22.74
C TYR A 450 -21.07 0.49 -22.99
N VAL A 451 -20.10 -0.37 -23.30
CA VAL A 451 -20.24 -1.83 -23.32
C VAL A 451 -19.19 -2.45 -22.41
N THR A 452 -19.59 -3.42 -21.60
CA THR A 452 -18.68 -4.25 -20.80
C THR A 452 -18.53 -5.61 -21.46
N ALA A 453 -17.30 -6.13 -21.53
CA ALA A 453 -17.00 -7.43 -22.12
C ALA A 453 -15.75 -8.05 -21.50
N SER A 454 -15.55 -9.36 -21.69
CA SER A 454 -14.39 -10.10 -21.15
C SER A 454 -13.05 -9.72 -21.78
N SER A 455 -13.06 -9.02 -22.90
CA SER A 455 -11.85 -8.55 -23.60
C SER A 455 -12.20 -7.37 -24.51
N PHE A 456 -11.17 -6.59 -24.87
CA PHE A 456 -11.30 -5.51 -25.84
C PHE A 456 -11.87 -5.99 -27.19
N ASN A 457 -11.43 -7.15 -27.69
CA ASN A 457 -11.91 -7.69 -28.95
C ASN A 457 -13.39 -8.09 -28.87
N ALA A 458 -13.85 -8.62 -27.75
CA ALA A 458 -15.26 -8.92 -27.54
C ALA A 458 -16.10 -7.62 -27.50
N ALA A 459 -15.65 -6.61 -26.76
CA ALA A 459 -16.30 -5.30 -26.71
C ALA A 459 -16.38 -4.64 -28.11
N LYS A 460 -15.28 -4.60 -28.84
CA LYS A 460 -15.17 -3.96 -30.17
C LYS A 460 -16.04 -4.59 -31.25
N ASN A 461 -16.27 -5.90 -31.16
CA ASN A 461 -17.06 -6.68 -32.12
C ASN A 461 -18.48 -6.99 -31.65
N SER A 462 -18.91 -6.39 -30.54
CA SER A 462 -20.27 -6.60 -30.03
C SER A 462 -21.33 -6.14 -31.05
N PRO A 463 -22.36 -6.96 -31.32
CA PRO A 463 -23.44 -6.58 -32.24
C PRO A 463 -24.20 -5.33 -31.78
N HIS A 464 -24.22 -5.07 -30.49
CA HIS A 464 -24.85 -3.86 -29.93
C HIS A 464 -24.22 -2.54 -30.40
N LEU A 465 -23.00 -2.57 -30.96
CA LEU A 465 -22.33 -1.38 -31.52
C LEU A 465 -22.85 -0.99 -32.91
N GLU A 466 -23.60 -1.83 -33.61
CA GLU A 466 -23.98 -1.62 -35.02
C GLU A 466 -24.72 -0.29 -35.21
N ILE A 467 -25.77 -0.05 -34.44
CA ILE A 467 -26.54 1.20 -34.55
C ILE A 467 -25.73 2.43 -34.16
N PHE A 468 -24.82 2.32 -33.18
CA PHE A 468 -23.95 3.41 -32.77
C PHE A 468 -22.95 3.75 -33.86
N LYS A 469 -22.38 2.77 -34.55
CA LYS A 469 -21.52 2.95 -35.73
C LYS A 469 -22.28 3.64 -36.87
N LYS A 470 -23.52 3.18 -37.16
CA LYS A 470 -24.38 3.77 -38.20
C LYS A 470 -24.73 5.23 -37.89
N LYS A 471 -25.00 5.55 -36.63
CA LYS A 471 -25.33 6.91 -36.17
C LYS A 471 -24.08 7.71 -35.81
N ASP A 472 -22.88 7.13 -35.93
CA ASP A 472 -21.58 7.74 -35.62
C ASP A 472 -21.59 8.30 -34.18
N ILE A 473 -22.06 7.50 -33.21
CA ILE A 473 -22.06 7.80 -31.76
C ILE A 473 -20.94 7.00 -31.12
N GLU A 474 -20.10 7.68 -30.32
CA GLU A 474 -19.01 7.05 -29.58
C GLU A 474 -19.57 6.15 -28.47
N VAL A 475 -18.91 4.99 -28.26
CA VAL A 475 -19.19 4.06 -27.15
C VAL A 475 -17.89 3.71 -26.47
N LEU A 476 -17.87 3.76 -25.13
CA LEU A 476 -16.74 3.31 -24.32
C LEU A 476 -16.67 1.79 -24.32
N LEU A 477 -15.48 1.23 -24.52
CA LEU A 477 -15.21 -0.20 -24.55
C LEU A 477 -14.52 -0.61 -23.26
N LEU A 478 -15.27 -1.18 -22.35
CA LEU A 478 -14.83 -1.53 -21.00
C LEU A 478 -14.52 -3.03 -20.97
N SER A 479 -13.25 -3.37 -20.71
CA SER A 479 -12.77 -4.75 -20.74
C SER A 479 -11.98 -5.18 -19.50
N ASP A 480 -11.78 -4.31 -18.52
CA ASP A 480 -11.18 -4.67 -17.24
C ASP A 480 -12.23 -5.31 -16.33
N ARG A 481 -11.84 -6.34 -15.59
CA ARG A 481 -12.77 -7.02 -14.67
C ARG A 481 -13.41 -6.07 -13.65
N VAL A 482 -12.71 -5.01 -13.25
CA VAL A 482 -13.20 -4.00 -12.31
C VAL A 482 -14.31 -3.13 -12.92
N ASP A 483 -14.40 -3.03 -14.23
CA ASP A 483 -15.32 -2.13 -14.93
C ASP A 483 -16.79 -2.46 -14.62
N GLU A 484 -17.13 -3.73 -14.43
CA GLU A 484 -18.47 -4.15 -14.05
C GLU A 484 -18.93 -3.59 -12.69
N TRP A 485 -17.98 -3.49 -11.73
CA TRP A 485 -18.27 -2.82 -10.44
C TRP A 485 -18.27 -1.32 -10.60
N LEU A 486 -17.31 -0.79 -11.36
CA LEU A 486 -17.14 0.65 -11.59
C LEU A 486 -18.44 1.28 -12.10
N VAL A 487 -19.06 0.73 -13.14
CA VAL A 487 -20.30 1.27 -13.75
C VAL A 487 -21.51 1.19 -12.83
N GLY A 488 -21.49 0.27 -11.84
CA GLY A 488 -22.53 0.17 -10.81
C GLY A 488 -22.52 1.34 -9.82
N TYR A 489 -21.37 1.99 -9.64
CA TYR A 489 -21.18 3.11 -8.71
C TYR A 489 -20.99 4.45 -9.42
N MET A 490 -20.52 4.43 -10.66
CA MET A 490 -20.36 5.60 -11.53
C MET A 490 -21.55 5.70 -12.48
N THR A 491 -22.65 6.24 -12.00
CA THR A 491 -23.92 6.30 -12.76
C THR A 491 -24.05 7.54 -13.62
N GLU A 492 -23.27 8.59 -13.35
CA GLU A 492 -23.27 9.85 -14.11
C GLU A 492 -21.92 10.55 -14.08
N PHE A 493 -21.66 11.39 -15.06
CA PHE A 493 -20.51 12.29 -15.13
C PHE A 493 -20.94 13.62 -15.75
N GLU A 494 -20.68 14.73 -15.06
CA GLU A 494 -21.08 16.09 -15.47
C GLU A 494 -22.55 16.21 -15.90
N GLY A 495 -23.43 15.56 -15.16
CA GLY A 495 -24.87 15.56 -15.41
C GLY A 495 -25.32 14.67 -16.57
N LYS A 496 -24.40 13.95 -17.21
CA LYS A 496 -24.70 12.95 -18.24
C LYS A 496 -24.74 11.54 -17.64
N LYS A 497 -25.83 10.81 -17.80
CA LYS A 497 -25.98 9.44 -17.30
C LYS A 497 -25.14 8.46 -18.12
N LEU A 498 -24.50 7.52 -17.44
CA LEU A 498 -23.88 6.37 -18.11
C LEU A 498 -24.97 5.33 -18.41
N GLN A 499 -24.98 4.84 -19.65
CA GLN A 499 -25.92 3.79 -20.09
C GLN A 499 -25.20 2.63 -20.77
N SER A 500 -25.44 1.42 -20.25
CA SER A 500 -25.04 0.20 -20.93
C SER A 500 -25.82 0.03 -22.24
N ILE A 501 -25.12 -0.34 -23.31
CA ILE A 501 -25.77 -0.67 -24.59
C ILE A 501 -26.27 -2.11 -24.65
N THR A 502 -25.93 -2.94 -23.66
CA THR A 502 -26.34 -4.35 -23.54
C THR A 502 -27.51 -4.56 -22.56
N LYS A 503 -28.08 -3.46 -22.03
CA LYS A 503 -29.20 -3.51 -21.09
C LYS A 503 -30.36 -2.66 -21.54
N GLY A 504 -31.58 -3.12 -21.22
CA GLY A 504 -32.80 -2.36 -21.39
C GLY A 504 -33.14 -1.99 -22.84
N LYS A 505 -34.04 -1.04 -22.99
CA LYS A 505 -34.41 -0.47 -24.30
C LYS A 505 -33.47 0.71 -24.62
N LEU A 506 -32.96 0.74 -25.84
CA LEU A 506 -32.20 1.89 -26.37
C LEU A 506 -33.16 2.83 -27.10
N GLU A 507 -33.20 4.08 -26.69
CA GLU A 507 -33.94 5.14 -27.33
C GLU A 507 -32.94 6.18 -27.83
N LEU A 508 -32.51 6.07 -29.09
CA LEU A 508 -31.51 6.96 -29.68
C LEU A 508 -32.13 8.14 -30.41
N ASP A 509 -33.37 7.98 -30.97
CA ASP A 509 -34.13 9.02 -31.66
C ASP A 509 -35.67 8.84 -31.46
N VAL A 510 -36.41 9.91 -31.77
CA VAL A 510 -37.89 9.88 -31.71
C VAL A 510 -38.46 8.94 -32.76
N ASP A 511 -37.82 8.82 -33.93
CA ASP A 511 -38.23 7.94 -35.03
C ASP A 511 -38.12 6.46 -34.67
N ASP A 512 -37.14 6.05 -33.85
CA ASP A 512 -37.00 4.66 -33.36
C ASP A 512 -38.23 4.20 -32.54
N LYS A 513 -38.93 5.15 -31.86
CA LYS A 513 -40.18 4.86 -31.10
C LYS A 513 -41.39 4.61 -31.99
N GLU A 514 -41.49 5.30 -33.13
CA GLU A 514 -42.58 5.13 -34.08
C GLU A 514 -42.45 3.83 -34.88
N ASP A 515 -41.23 3.48 -35.29
CA ASP A 515 -40.97 2.25 -36.03
C ASP A 515 -41.10 1.00 -35.16
N ALA A 516 -40.69 1.04 -33.89
CA ALA A 516 -40.93 -0.03 -32.93
C ALA A 516 -42.46 -0.27 -32.71
N LYS A 517 -43.28 0.80 -32.62
CA LYS A 517 -44.71 0.69 -32.51
C LYS A 517 -45.38 0.14 -33.76
N LYS A 518 -44.88 0.47 -34.96
CA LYS A 518 -45.38 -0.09 -36.21
C LYS A 518 -45.11 -1.58 -36.34
N ALA A 519 -43.91 -2.02 -35.95
CA ALA A 519 -43.54 -3.43 -35.96
C ALA A 519 -44.33 -4.27 -34.96
N GLU A 520 -44.70 -3.73 -33.78
CA GLU A 520 -45.57 -4.39 -32.79
C GLU A 520 -47.03 -4.51 -33.26
N GLN A 521 -47.45 -3.69 -34.21
CA GLN A 521 -48.83 -3.68 -34.75
C GLN A 521 -49.04 -4.63 -35.94
N ASP A 522 -47.99 -5.23 -36.50
CA ASP A 522 -48.09 -6.21 -37.57
C ASP A 522 -48.44 -7.60 -36.97
N GLU A 523 -49.68 -8.07 -37.26
CA GLU A 523 -50.20 -9.36 -36.73
C GLU A 523 -49.32 -10.56 -37.12
N SER A 524 -48.71 -10.56 -38.30
CA SER A 524 -47.87 -11.65 -38.78
C SER A 524 -46.55 -11.71 -38.05
N MET A 525 -45.95 -10.55 -37.78
CA MET A 525 -44.72 -10.42 -36.97
C MET A 525 -44.99 -10.84 -35.53
N SER A 526 -46.10 -10.38 -34.95
CA SER A 526 -46.49 -10.76 -33.58
C SER A 526 -46.69 -12.28 -33.42
N SER A 527 -47.21 -12.95 -34.44
CA SER A 527 -47.36 -14.42 -34.44
C SER A 527 -45.99 -15.12 -34.44
N MET A 528 -45.03 -14.68 -35.27
CA MET A 528 -43.69 -15.24 -35.32
C MET A 528 -42.91 -15.04 -34.01
N LEU A 529 -43.00 -13.88 -33.39
CA LEU A 529 -42.35 -13.63 -32.10
C LEU A 529 -42.87 -14.59 -31.01
N LYS A 530 -44.19 -14.83 -30.98
CA LYS A 530 -44.77 -15.80 -30.05
C LYS A 530 -44.34 -17.25 -30.34
N GLN A 531 -44.16 -17.62 -31.61
CA GLN A 531 -43.63 -18.95 -31.95
C GLN A 531 -42.17 -19.10 -31.46
N ILE A 532 -41.31 -18.08 -31.69
CA ILE A 532 -39.94 -18.04 -31.16
C ILE A 532 -39.97 -18.17 -29.63
N GLU A 533 -40.80 -17.39 -28.94
CA GLU A 533 -40.93 -17.43 -27.48
C GLU A 533 -41.39 -18.82 -26.99
N THR A 534 -42.30 -19.44 -27.72
CA THR A 534 -42.79 -20.80 -27.41
C THR A 534 -41.65 -21.83 -27.53
N VAL A 535 -40.85 -21.76 -28.59
CA VAL A 535 -39.69 -22.64 -28.80
C VAL A 535 -38.62 -22.48 -27.71
N LEU A 536 -38.29 -21.25 -27.37
CA LEU A 536 -37.24 -20.95 -26.39
C LEU A 536 -37.72 -21.16 -24.94
N GLY A 537 -39.02 -21.02 -24.67
CA GLY A 537 -39.63 -21.28 -23.38
C GLY A 537 -38.95 -20.57 -22.22
N ASP A 538 -38.47 -21.34 -21.25
CA ASP A 538 -37.82 -20.81 -20.04
C ASP A 538 -36.42 -20.23 -20.24
N ARG A 539 -35.85 -20.30 -21.44
CA ARG A 539 -34.52 -19.77 -21.76
C ARG A 539 -34.51 -18.24 -21.92
N VAL A 540 -35.64 -17.63 -22.19
CA VAL A 540 -35.81 -16.19 -22.41
C VAL A 540 -36.86 -15.60 -21.48
N LYS A 541 -36.77 -14.30 -21.19
CA LYS A 541 -37.78 -13.53 -20.48
C LYS A 541 -38.84 -13.02 -21.45
N GLU A 542 -38.43 -12.61 -22.63
CA GLU A 542 -39.26 -11.95 -23.65
C GLU A 542 -38.55 -12.07 -25.00
N VAL A 543 -39.32 -12.13 -26.09
CA VAL A 543 -38.81 -11.98 -27.47
C VAL A 543 -39.41 -10.71 -28.06
N ARG A 544 -38.55 -9.83 -28.61
CA ARG A 544 -39.00 -8.56 -29.19
C ARG A 544 -38.23 -8.13 -30.42
N VAL A 545 -38.80 -7.26 -31.22
CA VAL A 545 -38.12 -6.63 -32.35
C VAL A 545 -37.14 -5.57 -31.85
N THR A 546 -36.02 -5.44 -32.54
CA THR A 546 -35.00 -4.42 -32.23
C THR A 546 -34.58 -3.65 -33.48
N HIS A 547 -34.25 -2.39 -33.29
CA HIS A 547 -33.62 -1.52 -34.32
C HIS A 547 -32.14 -1.24 -34.01
N ARG A 548 -31.60 -1.86 -32.93
CA ARG A 548 -30.16 -1.69 -32.60
C ARG A 548 -29.23 -2.45 -33.52
N LEU A 549 -29.76 -3.44 -34.24
CA LEU A 549 -29.00 -4.28 -35.15
C LEU A 549 -29.22 -3.82 -36.60
N THR A 550 -28.11 -3.81 -37.39
CA THR A 550 -28.12 -3.51 -38.83
C THR A 550 -27.66 -4.69 -39.65
N ASP A 551 -26.64 -5.40 -39.18
CA ASP A 551 -25.96 -6.50 -39.88
C ASP A 551 -26.20 -7.86 -39.21
N SER A 552 -26.47 -7.87 -37.90
CA SER A 552 -26.73 -9.10 -37.14
C SER A 552 -28.21 -9.48 -37.12
N PRO A 553 -28.55 -10.79 -37.13
CA PRO A 553 -29.94 -11.27 -37.13
C PRO A 553 -30.60 -11.11 -35.75
N ALA A 554 -29.85 -11.26 -34.67
CA ALA A 554 -30.40 -11.25 -33.31
C ALA A 554 -29.30 -10.95 -32.30
N CYS A 555 -29.70 -10.51 -31.11
CA CYS A 555 -28.84 -10.37 -29.93
C CYS A 555 -29.62 -10.70 -28.65
N VAL A 556 -28.90 -10.87 -27.55
CA VAL A 556 -29.48 -10.99 -26.21
C VAL A 556 -29.14 -9.77 -25.37
N VAL A 557 -30.10 -9.28 -24.60
CA VAL A 557 -29.94 -8.14 -23.69
C VAL A 557 -30.40 -8.50 -22.29
N ALA A 558 -29.76 -7.95 -21.28
CA ALA A 558 -30.26 -8.01 -19.92
C ALA A 558 -31.42 -7.00 -19.72
N ASP A 559 -32.31 -7.27 -18.79
CA ASP A 559 -33.27 -6.25 -18.36
C ASP A 559 -32.53 -5.06 -17.72
N GLU A 560 -33.13 -3.89 -17.72
CA GLU A 560 -32.52 -2.65 -17.24
C GLU A 560 -32.00 -2.77 -15.79
N ASN A 561 -32.75 -3.45 -14.93
CA ASN A 561 -32.44 -3.62 -13.52
C ASN A 561 -31.73 -4.95 -13.20
N ASP A 562 -31.55 -5.81 -14.19
CA ASP A 562 -30.93 -7.11 -13.99
C ASP A 562 -29.38 -6.99 -14.03
N MET A 563 -28.74 -7.98 -13.41
CA MET A 563 -27.29 -8.13 -13.49
C MET A 563 -26.88 -8.43 -14.94
N GLY A 564 -25.87 -7.71 -15.45
CA GLY A 564 -25.31 -7.96 -16.78
C GLY A 564 -24.74 -9.38 -16.89
N LEU A 565 -24.74 -9.93 -18.11
CA LEU A 565 -24.24 -11.28 -18.37
C LEU A 565 -22.77 -11.44 -17.97
N GLU A 566 -21.94 -10.42 -18.19
CA GLU A 566 -20.53 -10.45 -17.81
C GLU A 566 -20.34 -10.51 -16.29
N MET A 567 -21.09 -9.74 -15.52
CA MET A 567 -21.06 -9.80 -14.05
C MET A 567 -21.49 -11.19 -13.52
N GLN A 568 -22.51 -11.81 -14.13
CA GLN A 568 -22.92 -13.18 -13.77
C GLN A 568 -21.77 -14.17 -13.97
N ARG A 569 -21.05 -14.05 -15.08
CA ARG A 569 -19.88 -14.90 -15.41
C ARG A 569 -18.74 -14.68 -14.41
N ILE A 570 -18.46 -13.43 -14.05
CA ILE A 570 -17.44 -13.11 -13.05
C ILE A 570 -17.78 -13.78 -11.72
N LEU A 571 -19.01 -13.67 -11.24
CA LEU A 571 -19.46 -14.31 -10.00
C LEU A 571 -19.35 -15.84 -10.06
N GLN A 572 -19.77 -16.46 -11.16
CA GLN A 572 -19.61 -17.91 -11.37
C GLN A 572 -18.16 -18.34 -11.36
N SER A 573 -17.26 -17.55 -11.97
CA SER A 573 -15.82 -17.86 -12.02
C SER A 573 -15.15 -17.88 -10.64
N VAL A 574 -15.70 -17.16 -9.67
CA VAL A 574 -15.23 -17.15 -8.26
C VAL A 574 -16.04 -18.07 -7.34
N GLY A 575 -16.90 -18.93 -7.93
CA GLY A 575 -17.71 -19.90 -7.16
C GLY A 575 -18.88 -19.29 -6.39
N GLN A 576 -19.28 -18.06 -6.70
CA GLN A 576 -20.47 -17.43 -6.12
C GLN A 576 -21.71 -17.72 -6.97
N ALA A 577 -22.83 -17.99 -6.31
CA ALA A 577 -24.11 -18.15 -7.00
C ALA A 577 -24.55 -16.81 -7.59
N ALA A 578 -24.60 -16.73 -8.92
CA ALA A 578 -25.22 -15.59 -9.60
C ALA A 578 -26.74 -15.78 -9.64
N PRO A 579 -27.54 -14.70 -9.50
CA PRO A 579 -28.98 -14.79 -9.78
C PRO A 579 -29.20 -15.29 -11.20
N SER A 580 -30.05 -16.32 -11.39
CA SER A 580 -30.47 -16.79 -12.72
C SER A 580 -31.44 -15.77 -13.31
N THR A 581 -30.96 -14.87 -14.13
CA THR A 581 -31.81 -13.95 -14.90
C THR A 581 -31.96 -14.47 -16.32
N LYS A 582 -33.19 -14.41 -16.84
CA LYS A 582 -33.48 -14.81 -18.22
C LYS A 582 -33.23 -13.61 -19.14
N PRO A 583 -32.40 -13.74 -20.20
CA PRO A 583 -32.17 -12.65 -21.13
C PRO A 583 -33.45 -12.35 -21.96
N ILE A 584 -33.49 -11.15 -22.49
CA ILE A 584 -34.45 -10.76 -23.52
C ILE A 584 -33.79 -11.06 -24.87
N PHE A 585 -34.52 -11.77 -25.75
CA PHE A 585 -34.05 -12.07 -27.10
C PHE A 585 -34.57 -11.01 -28.08
N GLU A 586 -33.67 -10.24 -28.67
CA GLU A 586 -33.99 -9.19 -29.65
C GLU A 586 -33.66 -9.67 -31.06
N VAL A 587 -34.58 -9.51 -31.98
CA VAL A 587 -34.47 -9.95 -33.37
C VAL A 587 -34.58 -8.79 -34.36
N ASN A 588 -33.76 -8.83 -35.40
CA ASN A 588 -33.73 -7.87 -36.50
C ASN A 588 -34.58 -8.40 -37.66
N MET A 589 -35.83 -7.96 -37.75
CA MET A 589 -36.79 -8.42 -38.77
C MET A 589 -36.39 -8.08 -40.22
N GLU A 590 -35.48 -7.10 -40.40
CA GLU A 590 -34.97 -6.74 -41.72
C GLU A 590 -33.87 -7.69 -42.21
N HIS A 591 -33.30 -8.51 -41.33
CA HIS A 591 -32.24 -9.44 -41.66
C HIS A 591 -32.74 -10.64 -42.45
N ASP A 592 -32.00 -11.08 -43.47
CA ASP A 592 -32.41 -12.15 -44.39
C ASP A 592 -32.67 -13.50 -43.70
N LEU A 593 -31.92 -13.81 -42.63
CA LEU A 593 -32.18 -15.04 -41.85
C LEU A 593 -33.53 -15.00 -41.13
N LEU A 594 -33.98 -13.84 -40.65
CA LEU A 594 -35.30 -13.68 -40.01
C LEU A 594 -36.43 -13.74 -41.07
N LYS A 595 -36.22 -13.17 -42.27
CA LYS A 595 -37.15 -13.31 -43.40
C LYS A 595 -37.25 -14.77 -43.84
N ARG A 596 -36.14 -15.49 -43.89
CA ARG A 596 -36.13 -16.93 -44.17
C ARG A 596 -36.86 -17.72 -43.07
N LEU A 597 -36.58 -17.45 -41.80
CA LEU A 597 -37.25 -18.09 -40.67
C LEU A 597 -38.79 -17.92 -40.75
N HIS A 598 -39.24 -16.71 -41.09
CA HIS A 598 -40.66 -16.40 -41.26
C HIS A 598 -41.32 -17.20 -42.39
N ALA A 599 -40.59 -17.62 -43.42
CA ALA A 599 -41.10 -18.39 -44.56
C ALA A 599 -41.18 -19.90 -44.27
N ILE A 600 -40.57 -20.40 -43.19
CA ILE A 600 -40.57 -21.82 -42.83
C ILE A 600 -41.96 -22.24 -42.34
N GLN A 601 -42.49 -23.33 -42.94
CA GLN A 601 -43.82 -23.87 -42.57
C GLN A 601 -43.70 -25.11 -41.68
N ASP A 602 -42.54 -25.74 -41.63
CA ASP A 602 -42.28 -26.93 -40.80
C ASP A 602 -41.91 -26.50 -39.38
N ASP A 603 -42.69 -26.88 -38.39
CA ASP A 603 -42.46 -26.49 -37.00
C ASP A 603 -41.12 -27.01 -36.43
N ALA A 604 -40.63 -28.17 -36.88
CA ALA A 604 -39.40 -28.74 -36.41
C ALA A 604 -38.20 -28.00 -37.00
N GLU A 605 -38.21 -27.64 -38.28
CA GLU A 605 -37.19 -26.80 -38.91
C GLU A 605 -37.17 -25.39 -38.32
N PHE A 606 -38.35 -24.81 -38.10
CA PHE A 606 -38.49 -23.50 -37.43
C PHE A 606 -37.87 -23.52 -36.03
N ALA A 607 -38.10 -24.56 -35.26
CA ALA A 607 -37.53 -24.71 -33.93
C ALA A 607 -36.01 -24.84 -33.98
N GLU A 608 -35.47 -25.63 -34.92
CA GLU A 608 -33.99 -25.77 -35.06
C GLU A 608 -33.31 -24.45 -35.43
N TRP A 609 -33.86 -23.69 -36.36
CA TRP A 609 -33.35 -22.36 -36.72
C TRP A 609 -33.43 -21.36 -35.55
N THR A 610 -34.55 -21.37 -34.83
CA THR A 610 -34.74 -20.50 -33.66
C THR A 610 -33.68 -20.77 -32.57
N GLU A 611 -33.44 -22.05 -32.25
CA GLU A 611 -32.44 -22.46 -31.27
C GLU A 611 -31.02 -22.07 -31.69
N VAL A 612 -30.71 -22.22 -32.99
CA VAL A 612 -29.37 -21.82 -33.51
C VAL A 612 -29.21 -20.31 -33.45
N LEU A 613 -30.20 -19.53 -33.82
CA LEU A 613 -30.13 -18.06 -33.76
C LEU A 613 -29.97 -17.55 -32.33
N PHE A 614 -30.69 -18.17 -31.39
CA PHE A 614 -30.55 -17.81 -29.98
C PHE A 614 -29.15 -18.17 -29.42
N ASP A 615 -28.68 -19.40 -29.69
CA ASP A 615 -27.36 -19.85 -29.26
C ASP A 615 -26.22 -19.01 -29.86
N GLN A 616 -26.35 -18.59 -31.14
CA GLN A 616 -25.43 -17.63 -31.77
C GLN A 616 -25.46 -16.28 -31.07
N ALA A 617 -26.61 -15.75 -30.72
CA ALA A 617 -26.71 -14.48 -30.00
C ALA A 617 -26.07 -14.54 -28.61
N VAL A 618 -26.28 -15.67 -27.90
CA VAL A 618 -25.60 -15.91 -26.60
C VAL A 618 -24.09 -15.96 -26.77
N LEU A 619 -23.58 -16.65 -27.79
CA LEU A 619 -22.13 -16.73 -28.06
C LEU A 619 -21.55 -15.38 -28.48
N ALA A 620 -22.28 -14.57 -29.26
CA ALA A 620 -21.84 -13.24 -29.69
C ALA A 620 -21.66 -12.27 -28.51
N GLU A 621 -22.48 -12.44 -27.46
CA GLU A 621 -22.32 -11.72 -26.18
C GLU A 621 -21.28 -12.39 -25.25
N GLY A 622 -20.54 -13.36 -25.77
CA GLY A 622 -19.54 -14.09 -25.01
C GLY A 622 -20.13 -15.04 -23.98
N GLY A 623 -21.41 -15.37 -24.02
CA GLY A 623 -22.06 -16.38 -23.19
C GLY A 623 -21.51 -17.78 -23.45
N THR A 624 -21.82 -18.71 -22.55
CA THR A 624 -21.52 -20.14 -22.70
C THR A 624 -22.80 -20.89 -22.98
N LEU A 625 -22.74 -21.87 -23.87
CA LEU A 625 -23.87 -22.74 -24.14
C LEU A 625 -23.88 -23.92 -23.16
N ASP A 626 -25.05 -24.32 -22.70
CA ASP A 626 -25.22 -25.52 -21.87
C ASP A 626 -24.79 -26.79 -22.60
N ASN A 627 -25.05 -26.85 -23.91
CA ASN A 627 -24.69 -28.00 -24.77
C ASN A 627 -24.09 -27.55 -26.11
N PRO A 628 -22.77 -27.18 -26.13
CA PRO A 628 -22.09 -26.76 -27.36
C PRO A 628 -22.09 -27.84 -28.47
N ALA A 629 -22.09 -29.13 -28.10
CA ALA A 629 -22.09 -30.22 -29.06
C ALA A 629 -23.41 -30.29 -29.83
N GLU A 630 -24.54 -30.02 -29.19
CA GLU A 630 -25.84 -30.01 -29.85
C GLU A 630 -25.97 -28.82 -30.79
N PHE A 631 -25.49 -27.65 -30.38
CA PHE A 631 -25.41 -26.47 -31.26
C PHE A 631 -24.65 -26.79 -32.56
N VAL A 632 -23.46 -27.40 -32.48
CA VAL A 632 -22.67 -27.78 -33.66
C VAL A 632 -23.46 -28.78 -34.55
N LYS A 633 -24.15 -29.74 -33.95
CA LYS A 633 -24.95 -30.71 -34.73
C LYS A 633 -26.12 -30.02 -35.47
N ARG A 634 -26.84 -29.10 -34.81
CA ARG A 634 -27.92 -28.30 -35.42
C ARG A 634 -27.42 -27.47 -36.59
N VAL A 635 -26.30 -26.74 -36.39
CA VAL A 635 -25.67 -25.96 -37.45
C VAL A 635 -25.29 -26.84 -38.65
N ASN A 636 -24.70 -28.02 -38.40
CA ASN A 636 -24.32 -28.96 -39.50
C ASN A 636 -25.56 -29.49 -40.22
N ARG A 637 -26.70 -29.75 -39.54
CA ARG A 637 -27.93 -30.17 -40.21
C ARG A 637 -28.48 -29.06 -41.11
N LEU A 638 -28.54 -27.83 -40.61
CA LEU A 638 -29.05 -26.68 -41.35
C LEU A 638 -28.18 -26.28 -42.55
N LEU A 639 -26.85 -26.51 -42.47
CA LEU A 639 -25.94 -26.29 -43.59
C LEU A 639 -26.03 -27.37 -44.71
N ASN A 640 -26.55 -28.56 -44.38
CA ASN A 640 -26.71 -29.67 -45.32
C ASN A 640 -28.15 -29.79 -45.89
N ALA A 641 -29.10 -29.00 -45.37
CA ALA A 641 -30.48 -28.89 -45.87
C ALA A 641 -30.57 -27.77 -46.92
#